data_ba12b4664d29d95f8b209fce8981975e
#
_entry.id   ba12b4664d29d95f8b209fce8981975e
#
_cell.length_a   1.000
_cell.length_b   1.000
_cell.length_c   1.000
_cell.angle_alpha   90.00
_cell.angle_beta   90.00
_cell.angle_gamma   90.00
#
_symmetry.space_group_name_H-M   'P 1'
#
loop_
_entity.id
_entity.type
_entity.pdbx_description
1 polymer ?
#
loop_
_entity_poly.entity_id
_entity_poly.type
_entity_poly.pdbx_seq_one_letter_code
_entity_poly.pdbx_strand_id
1 'polypeptide(L)'
;MGMRTALTGLAGMLLGSMMPVQADMPRPTGLAADIRWTAYGVPHIRAKDERGLGYGIGYAYARDNACLLAEEIVTARGERARYFGSEGKSSAELDNLPSDIFYAWLNQPEALQAFWQAQTPAVRQLLEGYAAGFNRFLREADGKTTSCLGQPWLRAIATDDLLRLTRRLLVEGGVGQFADALVAAVPPGTEKVALSGEQAFQVAEQRRQRFRLERGSNAIAVGSERSADGKGMLLANPHFPWNGAMRFYQMHLTIPGRLDVMGASLPGLPVVNIGFSRHLAWTHTVDTSSHFTLYRLALDPKDPRRYLVDGRSLPLEEKSVAIEVRGADGKLSRVEHKVYQSIYGPLVVWPGKLDWNRSEAYALRDANLENTRVLQQWYSINQASDVADLRRRVEALQGIPWVNTLAADEQGNALYMNQSVVPYLKPELIPACAIPQLVAEGLPALQGQDSRCAWSRDPAAAQAGITPAAQLPVLLRRDFVQNSNDSAWLTNPASPLQGFSPLVSQEKPIGPRARYALSRLQGKQPLEAKTLEEMVTANHVFSADQVLPDLLRLCRDNQGENSLARACAALAQWDRGANLDSGSGFVYFQRFMQRFAELDGAWKEPFDAQRPLDTPQGIALDRPQVATQVRQALADAAAEVEKSGIPDGARWGDLQVSTRGQERIAIPGGDGHFGVYNAIQSVRKGDHLEVVGGTSYIQLVTFPKEGPKARGLLAFSQSSDPRSPHYRDQTELFSRQQWQTLPFSDRQIDADPQLQRLSIRE
;
A
#
# COMPACT_ATOMS: atom_id res chain seq x y z
N MET A 1 67.87 -17.31 -62.20
CA MET A 1 66.73 -18.25 -62.32
C MET A 1 66.35 -18.62 -60.95
N GLY A 2 65.39 -17.99 -60.41
CA GLY A 2 65.01 -18.08 -59.01
C GLY A 2 63.67 -18.80 -58.85
N MET A 3 63.63 -19.69 -57.93
CA MET A 3 62.42 -20.38 -57.50
C MET A 3 61.93 -19.78 -56.18
N ARG A 4 60.70 -19.28 -56.14
CA ARG A 4 60.01 -18.76 -54.94
C ARG A 4 59.22 -19.91 -54.31
N THR A 5 59.50 -20.17 -53.07
CA THR A 5 58.71 -21.05 -52.20
C THR A 5 57.74 -20.25 -51.38
N ALA A 6 56.44 -20.60 -51.43
CA ALA A 6 55.38 -19.99 -50.64
C ALA A 6 55.23 -20.73 -49.30
N LEU A 7 55.27 -20.00 -48.18
CA LEU A 7 54.85 -20.48 -46.86
C LEU A 7 53.42 -19.98 -46.60
N THR A 8 52.53 -20.92 -46.37
CA THR A 8 51.15 -20.70 -45.85
C THR A 8 51.21 -20.62 -44.33
N GLY A 9 50.90 -19.46 -43.77
CA GLY A 9 50.73 -19.25 -42.33
C GLY A 9 49.27 -19.38 -41.94
N LEU A 10 48.95 -20.28 -41.03
CA LEU A 10 47.64 -20.38 -40.33
C LEU A 10 47.56 -19.26 -39.29
N ALA A 11 46.60 -18.34 -39.48
CA ALA A 11 46.22 -17.35 -38.48
C ALA A 11 45.12 -17.95 -37.61
N GLY A 12 45.45 -18.30 -36.36
CA GLY A 12 44.45 -18.65 -35.31
C GLY A 12 43.77 -17.42 -34.78
N MET A 13 42.47 -17.25 -35.02
CA MET A 13 41.64 -16.27 -34.38
C MET A 13 41.35 -16.67 -32.92
N LEU A 14 41.97 -15.99 -31.97
CA LEU A 14 41.57 -15.95 -30.58
C LEU A 14 40.35 -15.02 -30.46
N LEU A 15 39.19 -15.61 -30.32
CA LEU A 15 37.97 -14.91 -29.88
C LEU A 15 38.11 -14.60 -28.39
N GLY A 16 38.63 -13.42 -28.08
CA GLY A 16 38.55 -12.84 -26.73
C GLY A 16 37.13 -12.47 -26.39
N SER A 17 36.52 -13.14 -25.44
CA SER A 17 35.26 -12.76 -24.82
C SER A 17 35.43 -11.40 -24.13
N MET A 18 34.97 -10.33 -24.75
CA MET A 18 34.82 -9.02 -24.10
C MET A 18 33.70 -9.14 -23.07
N MET A 19 34.05 -9.27 -21.79
CA MET A 19 33.13 -8.92 -20.71
C MET A 19 32.80 -7.43 -20.82
N PRO A 20 31.53 -7.02 -20.63
CA PRO A 20 31.19 -5.60 -20.60
C PRO A 20 31.93 -4.96 -19.42
N VAL A 21 32.83 -4.06 -19.71
CA VAL A 21 33.43 -3.17 -18.70
C VAL A 21 32.30 -2.32 -18.14
N GLN A 22 31.95 -2.58 -16.92
CA GLN A 22 31.05 -1.73 -16.14
C GLN A 22 31.78 -0.38 -15.98
N ALA A 23 31.27 0.66 -16.63
CA ALA A 23 31.86 1.99 -16.55
C ALA A 23 31.87 2.41 -15.08
N ASP A 24 33.05 2.62 -14.52
CA ASP A 24 33.23 3.16 -13.17
C ASP A 24 32.60 4.57 -13.15
N MET A 25 31.43 4.70 -12.52
CA MET A 25 30.85 6.02 -12.24
C MET A 25 31.77 6.75 -11.26
N PRO A 26 32.08 8.03 -11.48
CA PRO A 26 32.96 8.79 -10.58
C PRO A 26 32.37 8.77 -9.16
N ARG A 27 33.18 8.39 -8.19
CA ARG A 27 32.79 8.34 -6.77
C ARG A 27 32.52 9.75 -6.27
N PRO A 28 31.33 10.05 -5.72
CA PRO A 28 31.07 11.36 -5.13
C PRO A 28 31.98 11.53 -3.90
N THR A 29 32.84 12.53 -3.90
CA THR A 29 33.72 12.84 -2.77
C THR A 29 32.95 13.59 -1.68
N GLY A 30 33.22 13.27 -0.41
CA GLY A 30 32.66 13.94 0.75
C GLY A 30 31.37 13.33 1.33
N LEU A 31 30.98 12.13 0.90
CA LEU A 31 29.88 11.37 1.51
C LEU A 31 30.31 10.79 2.86
N ALA A 32 29.49 11.01 3.90
CA ALA A 32 29.79 10.48 5.23
C ALA A 32 28.50 10.23 6.04
N ALA A 33 28.41 9.05 6.65
CA ALA A 33 27.37 8.73 7.62
C ALA A 33 27.93 7.81 8.73
N ASP A 34 27.40 7.97 9.94
CA ASP A 34 27.60 7.05 11.05
C ASP A 34 26.31 6.27 11.27
N ILE A 35 26.40 4.95 11.27
CA ILE A 35 25.25 4.05 11.38
C ILE A 35 25.44 3.21 12.65
N ARG A 36 24.41 3.18 13.49
CA ARG A 36 24.33 2.32 14.67
C ARG A 36 23.14 1.37 14.48
N TRP A 37 23.35 0.09 14.58
CA TRP A 37 22.24 -0.87 14.57
C TRP A 37 21.99 -1.37 15.98
N THR A 38 20.74 -1.25 16.42
CA THR A 38 20.26 -1.82 17.68
C THR A 38 19.65 -3.20 17.45
N ALA A 39 19.13 -3.81 18.50
CA ALA A 39 18.41 -5.08 18.43
C ALA A 39 17.43 -5.12 17.26
N TYR A 40 17.23 -6.30 16.68
CA TYR A 40 16.38 -6.53 15.50
C TYR A 40 16.82 -5.80 14.21
N GLY A 41 18.08 -5.34 14.17
CA GLY A 41 18.67 -4.74 12.97
C GLY A 41 18.19 -3.33 12.64
N VAL A 42 17.64 -2.59 13.60
CA VAL A 42 17.12 -1.23 13.36
C VAL A 42 18.28 -0.23 13.22
N PRO A 43 18.47 0.43 12.05
CA PRO A 43 19.54 1.40 11.86
C PRO A 43 19.18 2.78 12.40
N HIS A 44 20.10 3.38 13.14
CA HIS A 44 20.13 4.77 13.56
C HIS A 44 21.22 5.47 12.76
N ILE A 45 20.82 6.31 11.81
CA ILE A 45 21.68 6.90 10.79
C ILE A 45 21.88 8.37 11.11
N ARG A 46 23.14 8.77 11.31
CA ARG A 46 23.52 10.15 11.62
C ARG A 46 24.45 10.69 10.55
N ALA A 47 24.13 11.87 10.03
CA ALA A 47 24.95 12.57 9.04
C ALA A 47 24.96 14.09 9.31
N LYS A 48 25.84 14.83 8.60
CA LYS A 48 25.92 16.29 8.72
C LYS A 48 24.92 17.03 7.82
N ASP A 49 24.51 16.37 6.73
CA ASP A 49 23.65 16.93 5.70
C ASP A 49 22.78 15.84 5.04
N GLU A 50 21.92 16.25 4.15
CA GLU A 50 20.96 15.40 3.45
C GLU A 50 21.65 14.36 2.54
N ARG A 51 22.76 14.73 1.90
CA ARG A 51 23.49 13.82 1.01
C ARG A 51 24.13 12.70 1.83
N GLY A 52 24.80 13.03 2.93
CA GLY A 52 25.34 12.05 3.87
C GLY A 52 24.24 11.18 4.50
N LEU A 53 23.08 11.78 4.85
CA LEU A 53 21.95 11.03 5.37
C LEU A 53 21.44 10.02 4.36
N GLY A 54 21.17 10.44 3.12
CA GLY A 54 20.79 9.54 2.03
C GLY A 54 21.79 8.40 1.84
N TYR A 55 23.10 8.71 1.91
CA TYR A 55 24.18 7.72 1.80
C TYR A 55 24.11 6.63 2.88
N GLY A 56 23.89 7.04 4.13
CA GLY A 56 23.65 6.09 5.22
C GLY A 56 22.40 5.25 5.05
N ILE A 57 21.29 5.86 4.58
CA ILE A 57 20.02 5.16 4.35
C ILE A 57 20.19 4.09 3.25
N GLY A 58 20.75 4.48 2.09
CA GLY A 58 20.95 3.56 0.96
C GLY A 58 21.83 2.36 1.33
N TYR A 59 22.91 2.59 2.09
CA TYR A 59 23.78 1.54 2.58
C TYR A 59 23.06 0.59 3.56
N ALA A 60 22.38 1.14 4.58
CA ALA A 60 21.66 0.36 5.57
C ALA A 60 20.51 -0.44 4.95
N TYR A 61 19.76 0.18 4.05
CA TYR A 61 18.67 -0.48 3.35
C TYR A 61 19.19 -1.64 2.48
N ALA A 62 20.29 -1.42 1.73
CA ALA A 62 20.88 -2.44 0.87
C ALA A 62 21.39 -3.65 1.67
N ARG A 63 21.97 -3.43 2.86
CA ARG A 63 22.39 -4.49 3.77
C ARG A 63 21.28 -5.51 4.06
N ASP A 64 20.03 -5.02 4.20
CA ASP A 64 18.90 -5.85 4.60
C ASP A 64 18.02 -6.27 3.43
N ASN A 65 17.94 -5.45 2.36
CA ASN A 65 16.92 -5.58 1.32
C ASN A 65 17.44 -5.29 -0.10
N ALA A 66 18.72 -5.54 -0.40
CA ALA A 66 19.30 -5.27 -1.74
C ALA A 66 18.54 -6.01 -2.85
N CYS A 67 18.24 -7.29 -2.64
CA CYS A 67 17.55 -8.12 -3.61
C CYS A 67 16.12 -7.61 -3.89
N LEU A 68 15.39 -7.29 -2.84
CA LEU A 68 14.02 -6.75 -2.97
C LEU A 68 14.03 -5.43 -3.74
N LEU A 69 14.89 -4.47 -3.36
CA LEU A 69 14.93 -3.17 -4.02
C LEU A 69 15.35 -3.31 -5.49
N ALA A 70 16.34 -4.15 -5.79
CA ALA A 70 16.79 -4.36 -7.17
C ALA A 70 15.69 -4.97 -8.05
N GLU A 71 14.91 -5.94 -7.54
CA GLU A 71 13.78 -6.52 -8.27
C GLU A 71 12.66 -5.48 -8.50
N GLU A 72 12.35 -4.65 -7.50
CA GLU A 72 11.36 -3.58 -7.63
C GLU A 72 11.82 -2.49 -8.62
N ILE A 73 13.12 -2.22 -8.70
CA ILE A 73 13.72 -1.33 -9.70
C ILE A 73 13.61 -1.94 -11.11
N VAL A 74 13.87 -3.24 -11.27
CA VAL A 74 13.64 -3.95 -12.55
C VAL A 74 12.19 -3.78 -13.00
N THR A 75 11.24 -3.92 -12.08
CA THR A 75 9.83 -3.68 -12.35
C THR A 75 9.57 -2.24 -12.79
N ALA A 76 10.07 -1.27 -12.04
CA ALA A 76 9.85 0.15 -12.32
C ALA A 76 10.59 0.66 -13.59
N ARG A 77 11.62 -0.04 -14.04
CA ARG A 77 12.31 0.20 -15.33
C ARG A 77 11.56 -0.41 -16.52
N GLY A 78 10.60 -1.32 -16.30
CA GLY A 78 9.96 -2.09 -17.38
C GLY A 78 10.92 -3.12 -17.98
N GLU A 79 11.66 -3.84 -17.16
CA GLU A 79 12.69 -4.79 -17.57
C GLU A 79 12.44 -6.24 -17.08
N ARG A 80 11.24 -6.54 -16.55
CA ARG A 80 10.95 -7.88 -16.00
C ARG A 80 10.98 -8.97 -17.07
N ALA A 81 10.34 -8.71 -18.22
CA ALA A 81 10.32 -9.66 -19.33
C ALA A 81 11.72 -9.96 -19.88
N ARG A 82 12.64 -8.99 -19.79
CA ARG A 82 14.05 -9.15 -20.14
C ARG A 82 14.77 -10.17 -19.25
N TYR A 83 14.50 -10.20 -17.94
CA TYR A 83 15.21 -11.04 -16.99
C TYR A 83 14.46 -12.31 -16.62
N PHE A 84 13.13 -12.25 -16.53
CA PHE A 84 12.28 -13.32 -16.00
C PHE A 84 11.33 -13.93 -17.04
N GLY A 85 11.38 -13.47 -18.31
CA GLY A 85 10.45 -13.91 -19.36
C GLY A 85 9.08 -13.22 -19.27
N SER A 86 8.23 -13.40 -20.29
CA SER A 86 6.92 -12.74 -20.40
C SER A 86 5.88 -13.26 -19.42
N GLU A 87 5.93 -14.54 -19.05
CA GLU A 87 4.89 -15.24 -18.30
C GLU A 87 5.00 -15.16 -16.78
N GLY A 88 6.13 -14.67 -16.26
CA GLY A 88 6.27 -14.45 -14.81
C GLY A 88 5.44 -13.26 -14.33
N LYS A 89 5.28 -13.14 -12.99
CA LYS A 89 4.51 -12.06 -12.37
C LYS A 89 5.37 -11.12 -11.54
N SER A 90 4.99 -9.84 -11.52
CA SER A 90 5.55 -8.84 -10.60
C SER A 90 4.96 -8.99 -9.19
N SER A 91 5.56 -8.31 -8.22
CA SER A 91 5.03 -8.22 -6.86
C SER A 91 3.60 -7.63 -6.79
N ALA A 92 3.19 -6.91 -7.83
CA ALA A 92 1.82 -6.39 -7.99
C ALA A 92 0.90 -7.36 -8.73
N GLU A 93 1.28 -8.64 -8.89
CA GLU A 93 0.51 -9.69 -9.57
C GLU A 93 0.23 -9.43 -11.07
N LEU A 94 0.92 -8.43 -11.67
CA LEU A 94 0.89 -8.23 -13.12
C LEU A 94 1.82 -9.20 -13.82
N ASP A 95 1.37 -9.74 -14.95
CA ASP A 95 2.25 -10.46 -15.85
C ASP A 95 3.40 -9.55 -16.32
N ASN A 96 4.59 -10.12 -16.49
CA ASN A 96 5.80 -9.33 -16.71
C ASN A 96 5.71 -8.41 -17.93
N LEU A 97 5.17 -8.86 -19.06
CA LEU A 97 5.09 -8.03 -20.26
C LEU A 97 4.11 -6.85 -20.13
N PRO A 98 2.84 -7.01 -19.67
CA PRO A 98 1.98 -5.89 -19.35
C PRO A 98 2.55 -4.94 -18.30
N SER A 99 3.21 -5.47 -17.27
CA SER A 99 3.91 -4.68 -16.26
C SER A 99 4.97 -3.78 -16.90
N ASP A 100 5.81 -4.36 -17.76
CA ASP A 100 6.90 -3.62 -18.41
C ASP A 100 6.36 -2.54 -19.36
N ILE A 101 5.31 -2.83 -20.13
CA ILE A 101 4.66 -1.83 -21.00
C ILE A 101 4.11 -0.67 -20.16
N PHE A 102 3.41 -0.96 -19.07
CA PHE A 102 2.86 0.06 -18.19
C PHE A 102 3.93 0.95 -17.57
N TYR A 103 5.00 0.36 -17.01
CA TYR A 103 6.06 1.14 -16.36
C TYR A 103 6.95 1.88 -17.36
N ALA A 104 7.16 1.36 -18.57
CA ALA A 104 7.85 2.07 -19.64
C ALA A 104 7.05 3.31 -20.11
N TRP A 105 5.71 3.20 -20.19
CA TRP A 105 4.83 4.33 -20.43
C TRP A 105 4.84 5.33 -19.27
N LEU A 106 4.71 4.86 -18.04
CA LEU A 106 4.68 5.72 -16.84
C LEU A 106 5.96 6.54 -16.69
N ASN A 107 7.12 5.92 -16.93
CA ASN A 107 8.44 6.44 -16.63
C ASN A 107 9.22 6.90 -17.86
N GLN A 108 8.52 7.52 -18.83
CA GLN A 108 9.19 8.13 -19.99
C GLN A 108 10.23 9.19 -19.56
N PRO A 109 11.31 9.39 -20.30
CA PRO A 109 12.42 10.28 -19.92
C PRO A 109 11.97 11.70 -19.56
N GLU A 110 11.02 12.26 -20.31
CA GLU A 110 10.50 13.61 -20.10
C GLU A 110 9.79 13.73 -18.75
N ALA A 111 9.03 12.71 -18.36
CA ALA A 111 8.32 12.66 -17.10
C ALA A 111 9.28 12.54 -15.90
N LEU A 112 10.33 11.74 -16.03
CA LEU A 112 11.39 11.63 -15.01
C LEU A 112 12.19 12.92 -14.89
N GLN A 113 12.54 13.55 -16.02
CA GLN A 113 13.25 14.83 -16.02
C GLN A 113 12.41 15.94 -15.36
N ALA A 114 11.13 16.04 -15.69
CA ALA A 114 10.23 17.00 -15.06
C ALA A 114 10.10 16.75 -13.55
N PHE A 115 9.98 15.48 -13.13
CA PHE A 115 9.92 15.10 -11.73
C PHE A 115 11.21 15.47 -10.99
N TRP A 116 12.38 15.20 -11.57
CA TRP A 116 13.69 15.58 -11.02
C TRP A 116 13.84 17.09 -10.87
N GLN A 117 13.48 17.83 -11.90
CA GLN A 117 13.60 19.29 -11.90
C GLN A 117 12.72 19.96 -10.83
N ALA A 118 11.59 19.35 -10.51
CA ALA A 118 10.69 19.85 -9.47
C ALA A 118 11.18 19.58 -8.03
N GLN A 119 12.20 18.72 -7.85
CA GLN A 119 12.69 18.42 -6.50
C GLN A 119 13.53 19.57 -5.92
N THR A 120 13.37 19.79 -4.60
CA THR A 120 14.23 20.73 -3.86
C THR A 120 15.68 20.24 -3.79
N PRO A 121 16.65 21.13 -3.56
CA PRO A 121 18.05 20.72 -3.38
C PRO A 121 18.24 19.66 -2.27
N ALA A 122 17.53 19.79 -1.16
CA ALA A 122 17.57 18.82 -0.06
C ALA A 122 17.11 17.41 -0.50
N VAL A 123 15.98 17.31 -1.21
CA VAL A 123 15.47 16.04 -1.72
C VAL A 123 16.42 15.45 -2.77
N ARG A 124 16.97 16.27 -3.67
CA ARG A 124 17.98 15.79 -4.63
C ARG A 124 19.19 15.20 -3.95
N GLN A 125 19.73 15.88 -2.91
CA GLN A 125 20.87 15.39 -2.13
C GLN A 125 20.56 14.07 -1.43
N LEU A 126 19.36 13.92 -0.85
CA LEU A 126 18.92 12.65 -0.25
C LEU A 126 18.91 11.50 -1.27
N LEU A 127 18.37 11.74 -2.48
CA LEU A 127 18.31 10.73 -3.56
C LEU A 127 19.71 10.37 -4.10
N GLU A 128 20.57 11.38 -4.33
CA GLU A 128 21.95 11.17 -4.75
C GLU A 128 22.73 10.35 -3.73
N GLY A 129 22.60 10.72 -2.45
CA GLY A 129 23.20 9.98 -1.35
C GLY A 129 22.70 8.54 -1.29
N TYR A 130 21.39 8.32 -1.36
CA TYR A 130 20.79 6.98 -1.31
C TYR A 130 21.36 6.07 -2.41
N ALA A 131 21.38 6.54 -3.65
CA ALA A 131 21.94 5.76 -4.76
C ALA A 131 23.42 5.42 -4.52
N ALA A 132 24.21 6.38 -4.04
CA ALA A 132 25.63 6.18 -3.73
C ALA A 132 25.82 5.14 -2.61
N GLY A 133 25.02 5.22 -1.53
CA GLY A 133 25.10 4.28 -0.40
C GLY A 133 24.73 2.86 -0.78
N PHE A 134 23.64 2.69 -1.54
CA PHE A 134 23.23 1.40 -2.09
C PHE A 134 24.37 0.79 -2.96
N ASN A 135 24.89 1.59 -3.88
CA ASN A 135 25.97 1.14 -4.77
C ASN A 135 27.26 0.82 -4.03
N ARG A 136 27.58 1.53 -2.95
CA ARG A 136 28.69 1.16 -2.07
C ARG A 136 28.50 -0.21 -1.45
N PHE A 137 27.32 -0.46 -0.87
CA PHE A 137 27.01 -1.77 -0.30
C PHE A 137 27.20 -2.87 -1.35
N LEU A 138 26.71 -2.69 -2.58
CA LEU A 138 26.88 -3.69 -3.64
C LEU A 138 28.35 -4.00 -3.97
N ARG A 139 29.25 -3.02 -3.86
CA ARG A 139 30.70 -3.25 -4.05
C ARG A 139 31.33 -4.04 -2.90
N GLU A 140 30.76 -3.95 -1.71
CA GLU A 140 31.24 -4.62 -0.48
C GLU A 140 30.53 -5.95 -0.22
N ALA A 141 29.38 -6.19 -0.88
CA ALA A 141 28.52 -7.36 -0.66
C ALA A 141 29.24 -8.66 -1.01
N ASP A 142 29.02 -9.67 -0.20
CA ASP A 142 29.46 -11.03 -0.44
C ASP A 142 28.28 -12.02 -0.52
N GLY A 143 28.54 -13.23 -1.04
CA GLY A 143 27.52 -14.26 -1.18
C GLY A 143 27.01 -14.83 0.13
N LYS A 144 27.56 -14.44 1.29
CA LYS A 144 27.07 -14.87 2.62
C LYS A 144 25.95 -13.97 3.11
N THR A 145 25.98 -12.70 2.69
CA THR A 145 25.07 -11.65 3.17
C THR A 145 23.99 -11.25 2.17
N THR A 146 24.14 -11.60 0.88
CA THR A 146 23.23 -11.18 -0.19
C THR A 146 22.84 -12.34 -1.07
N SER A 147 21.59 -12.79 -0.99
CA SER A 147 21.11 -14.02 -1.63
C SER A 147 21.09 -13.96 -3.16
N CYS A 148 20.90 -12.79 -3.73
CA CYS A 148 20.85 -12.56 -5.18
C CYS A 148 22.19 -12.09 -5.78
N LEU A 149 23.30 -12.14 -5.03
CA LEU A 149 24.59 -11.72 -5.56
C LEU A 149 24.97 -12.54 -6.80
N GLY A 150 25.42 -11.86 -7.84
CA GLY A 150 25.73 -12.47 -9.15
C GLY A 150 24.55 -12.58 -10.10
N GLN A 151 23.36 -12.23 -9.69
CA GLN A 151 22.22 -12.17 -10.61
C GLN A 151 22.36 -10.97 -11.58
N PRO A 152 22.06 -11.15 -12.89
CA PRO A 152 22.27 -10.10 -13.90
C PRO A 152 21.39 -8.85 -13.71
N TRP A 153 20.31 -8.97 -12.93
CA TRP A 153 19.43 -7.88 -12.59
C TRP A 153 19.84 -7.10 -11.34
N LEU A 154 20.73 -7.63 -10.49
CA LEU A 154 21.32 -6.90 -9.37
C LEU A 154 22.42 -5.97 -9.88
N ARG A 155 22.06 -4.72 -10.15
CA ARG A 155 22.94 -3.72 -10.74
C ARG A 155 23.01 -2.45 -9.88
N ALA A 156 24.01 -1.63 -10.13
CA ALA A 156 24.08 -0.28 -9.59
C ALA A 156 22.82 0.52 -9.96
N ILE A 157 22.35 1.35 -9.02
CA ILE A 157 21.17 2.20 -9.20
C ILE A 157 21.57 3.66 -9.39
N ALA A 158 20.70 4.42 -10.05
CA ALA A 158 20.77 5.86 -10.21
C ALA A 158 19.63 6.57 -9.47
N THR A 159 19.70 7.88 -9.37
CA THR A 159 18.60 8.70 -8.82
C THR A 159 17.29 8.50 -9.56
N ASP A 160 17.36 8.33 -10.90
CA ASP A 160 16.18 8.05 -11.73
C ASP A 160 15.43 6.79 -11.31
N ASP A 161 16.13 5.78 -10.78
CA ASP A 161 15.48 4.54 -10.30
C ASP A 161 14.64 4.79 -9.06
N LEU A 162 15.13 5.64 -8.18
CA LEU A 162 14.38 6.06 -6.99
C LEU A 162 13.17 6.93 -7.37
N LEU A 163 13.30 7.76 -8.41
CA LEU A 163 12.17 8.51 -8.96
C LEU A 163 11.13 7.57 -9.60
N ARG A 164 11.56 6.52 -10.33
CA ARG A 164 10.65 5.50 -10.89
C ARG A 164 9.86 4.79 -9.80
N LEU A 165 10.52 4.40 -8.70
CA LEU A 165 9.86 3.81 -7.54
C LEU A 165 8.88 4.78 -6.88
N THR A 166 9.25 6.05 -6.76
CA THR A 166 8.36 7.10 -6.22
C THR A 166 7.13 7.28 -7.12
N ARG A 167 7.30 7.34 -8.45
CA ARG A 167 6.19 7.45 -9.40
C ARG A 167 5.28 6.22 -9.39
N ARG A 168 5.85 5.02 -9.23
CA ARG A 168 5.07 3.80 -9.00
C ARG A 168 4.18 3.92 -7.78
N LEU A 169 4.71 4.39 -6.65
CA LEU A 169 3.94 4.60 -5.43
C LEU A 169 2.79 5.61 -5.64
N LEU A 170 3.04 6.70 -6.34
CA LEU A 170 2.04 7.75 -6.58
C LEU A 170 0.79 7.21 -7.28
N VAL A 171 0.96 6.39 -8.31
CA VAL A 171 -0.15 5.92 -9.15
C VAL A 171 -0.92 4.73 -8.58
N GLU A 172 -0.50 4.20 -7.43
CA GLU A 172 -1.16 3.06 -6.78
C GLU A 172 -2.62 3.35 -6.37
N GLY A 173 -2.96 4.60 -6.09
CA GLY A 173 -4.35 5.05 -5.83
C GLY A 173 -5.15 5.39 -7.09
N GLY A 174 -4.54 5.34 -8.28
CA GLY A 174 -5.12 5.81 -9.54
C GLY A 174 -4.87 4.86 -10.71
N VAL A 175 -4.15 5.37 -11.74
CA VAL A 175 -3.93 4.62 -12.99
C VAL A 175 -3.21 3.28 -12.80
N GLY A 176 -2.45 3.12 -11.74
CA GLY A 176 -1.81 1.84 -11.40
C GLY A 176 -2.79 0.69 -11.20
N GLN A 177 -4.02 0.98 -10.76
CA GLN A 177 -5.10 -0.01 -10.64
C GLN A 177 -5.64 -0.48 -12.00
N PHE A 178 -5.35 0.28 -13.07
CA PHE A 178 -5.82 0.05 -14.42
C PHE A 178 -4.69 -0.31 -15.40
N ALA A 179 -3.54 -0.76 -14.90
CA ALA A 179 -2.38 -1.03 -15.74
C ALA A 179 -2.68 -2.03 -16.87
N ASP A 180 -3.39 -3.13 -16.57
CA ASP A 180 -3.82 -4.10 -17.58
C ASP A 180 -4.81 -3.48 -18.58
N ALA A 181 -5.76 -2.69 -18.08
CA ALA A 181 -6.76 -2.02 -18.89
C ALA A 181 -6.13 -0.96 -19.83
N LEU A 182 -5.05 -0.31 -19.39
CA LEU A 182 -4.27 0.62 -20.22
C LEU A 182 -3.55 -0.13 -21.34
N VAL A 183 -2.90 -1.25 -21.03
CA VAL A 183 -2.18 -2.07 -22.01
C VAL A 183 -3.16 -2.73 -23.00
N ALA A 184 -4.37 -3.10 -22.55
CA ALA A 184 -5.42 -3.66 -23.40
C ALA A 184 -6.08 -2.64 -24.33
N ALA A 185 -5.83 -1.33 -24.16
CA ALA A 185 -6.48 -0.27 -24.94
C ALA A 185 -5.86 -0.14 -26.34
N VAL A 186 -6.44 -0.87 -27.30
CA VAL A 186 -6.08 -0.82 -28.73
C VAL A 186 -7.30 -0.46 -29.59
N PRO A 187 -7.13 0.23 -30.73
CA PRO A 187 -8.23 0.62 -31.60
C PRO A 187 -9.05 -0.59 -32.09
N PRO A 188 -10.37 -0.42 -32.30
CA PRO A 188 -11.21 -1.45 -32.86
C PRO A 188 -10.69 -2.00 -34.20
N GLY A 189 -10.61 -3.33 -34.37
CA GLY A 189 -10.10 -4.00 -35.56
C GLY A 189 -8.59 -4.23 -35.58
N THR A 190 -7.85 -3.83 -34.53
CA THR A 190 -6.44 -4.16 -34.37
C THR A 190 -6.30 -5.56 -33.75
N GLU A 191 -5.31 -6.33 -34.21
CA GLU A 191 -4.97 -7.62 -33.59
C GLU A 191 -4.53 -7.41 -32.14
N LYS A 192 -5.22 -8.06 -31.19
CA LYS A 192 -4.95 -7.90 -29.77
C LYS A 192 -3.69 -8.67 -29.40
N VAL A 193 -2.71 -7.99 -28.78
CA VAL A 193 -1.59 -8.67 -28.13
C VAL A 193 -2.13 -9.45 -26.92
N ALA A 194 -2.20 -10.75 -27.07
CA ALA A 194 -2.16 -11.84 -26.08
C ALA A 194 -2.98 -11.84 -24.77
N LEU A 195 -4.01 -11.01 -24.60
CA LEU A 195 -4.97 -11.23 -23.50
C LEU A 195 -6.39 -11.35 -24.10
N SER A 196 -7.06 -12.50 -23.92
CA SER A 196 -8.48 -12.60 -24.27
C SER A 196 -9.27 -11.62 -23.38
N GLY A 197 -10.18 -10.83 -23.98
CA GLY A 197 -10.86 -9.73 -23.28
C GLY A 197 -11.57 -10.14 -21.99
N GLU A 198 -12.08 -11.36 -21.90
CA GLU A 198 -12.79 -11.87 -20.72
C GLU A 198 -11.82 -12.26 -19.57
N GLN A 199 -10.67 -12.82 -19.90
CA GLN A 199 -9.62 -13.13 -18.89
C GLN A 199 -8.98 -11.85 -18.35
N ALA A 200 -8.70 -10.86 -19.20
CA ALA A 200 -8.19 -9.55 -18.77
C ALA A 200 -9.20 -8.83 -17.86
N PHE A 201 -10.50 -8.97 -18.14
CA PHE A 201 -11.56 -8.42 -17.30
C PHE A 201 -11.58 -9.03 -15.89
N GLN A 202 -11.57 -10.36 -15.80
CA GLN A 202 -11.59 -11.06 -14.51
C GLN A 202 -10.34 -10.74 -13.69
N VAL A 203 -9.18 -10.66 -14.33
CA VAL A 203 -7.90 -10.30 -13.68
C VAL A 203 -7.94 -8.86 -13.18
N ALA A 204 -8.43 -7.90 -13.98
CA ALA A 204 -8.53 -6.49 -13.60
C ALA A 204 -9.51 -6.26 -12.43
N GLU A 205 -10.67 -6.95 -12.43
CA GLU A 205 -11.65 -6.84 -11.33
C GLU A 205 -11.11 -7.51 -10.06
N GLN A 206 -10.55 -8.71 -10.16
CA GLN A 206 -9.90 -9.39 -9.03
C GLN A 206 -8.79 -8.52 -8.45
N ARG A 207 -8.00 -7.86 -9.30
CA ARG A 207 -6.94 -6.95 -8.88
C ARG A 207 -7.48 -5.69 -8.17
N ARG A 208 -8.55 -5.09 -8.69
CA ARG A 208 -9.20 -3.94 -8.04
C ARG A 208 -9.80 -4.31 -6.70
N GLN A 209 -10.45 -5.47 -6.61
CA GLN A 209 -10.94 -6.00 -5.34
C GLN A 209 -9.78 -6.28 -4.40
N ARG A 210 -8.70 -6.89 -4.88
CA ARG A 210 -7.50 -7.18 -4.12
C ARG A 210 -6.79 -5.91 -3.64
N PHE A 211 -6.69 -4.87 -4.49
CA PHE A 211 -6.17 -3.56 -4.07
C PHE A 211 -6.95 -2.98 -2.90
N ARG A 212 -8.27 -3.07 -2.93
CA ARG A 212 -9.14 -2.63 -1.83
C ARG A 212 -9.02 -3.52 -0.59
N LEU A 213 -8.80 -4.82 -0.77
CA LEU A 213 -8.69 -5.80 0.30
C LEU A 213 -7.30 -5.80 0.94
N GLU A 214 -6.24 -5.67 0.15
CA GLU A 214 -4.85 -5.85 0.58
C GLU A 214 -4.21 -4.61 1.21
N ARG A 215 -4.87 -3.45 1.14
CA ARG A 215 -4.34 -2.19 1.68
C ARG A 215 -5.33 -1.56 2.63
N GLY A 216 -4.91 -1.48 3.84
CA GLY A 216 -5.69 -0.87 4.89
C GLY A 216 -4.80 -0.29 5.98
N SER A 217 -5.42 0.19 7.03
CA SER A 217 -4.71 0.65 8.21
C SER A 217 -5.69 0.89 9.34
N ASN A 218 -5.17 0.91 10.56
CA ASN A 218 -5.84 1.54 11.69
C ASN A 218 -4.96 2.67 12.21
N ALA A 219 -5.56 3.76 12.64
CA ALA A 219 -4.88 4.82 13.33
C ALA A 219 -5.78 5.45 14.41
N ILE A 220 -5.18 5.73 15.56
CA ILE A 220 -5.83 6.42 16.66
C ILE A 220 -4.88 7.48 17.21
N ALA A 221 -5.29 8.74 17.21
CA ALA A 221 -4.63 9.80 17.95
C ALA A 221 -5.51 10.21 19.12
N VAL A 222 -4.94 10.21 20.33
CA VAL A 222 -5.61 10.59 21.57
C VAL A 222 -5.00 11.87 22.08
N GLY A 223 -5.84 12.82 22.45
CA GLY A 223 -5.44 14.11 23.01
C GLY A 223 -5.54 14.17 24.54
N SER A 224 -5.17 15.31 25.10
CA SER A 224 -5.02 15.51 26.55
C SER A 224 -6.29 15.33 27.38
N GLU A 225 -7.49 15.47 26.78
CA GLU A 225 -8.74 15.31 27.50
C GLU A 225 -9.10 13.83 27.74
N ARG A 226 -8.45 12.92 26.99
CA ARG A 226 -8.73 11.49 27.07
C ARG A 226 -7.51 10.64 27.41
N SER A 227 -6.29 11.14 27.28
CA SER A 227 -5.11 10.39 27.68
C SER A 227 -4.94 10.45 29.21
N ALA A 228 -4.46 9.37 29.81
CA ALA A 228 -4.27 9.25 31.25
C ALA A 228 -3.20 10.19 31.83
N ASP A 229 -2.21 10.57 31.01
CA ASP A 229 -1.11 11.47 31.37
C ASP A 229 -1.30 12.93 30.93
N GLY A 230 -2.43 13.25 30.28
CA GLY A 230 -2.74 14.58 29.76
C GLY A 230 -1.87 14.99 28.56
N LYS A 231 -1.17 14.04 27.93
CA LYS A 231 -0.32 14.22 26.75
C LYS A 231 -0.95 13.53 25.53
N GLY A 232 -0.39 13.75 24.36
CA GLY A 232 -0.83 13.02 23.16
C GLY A 232 -0.37 11.56 23.15
N MET A 233 -1.14 10.70 22.50
CA MET A 233 -0.75 9.33 22.16
C MET A 233 -1.11 9.04 20.70
N LEU A 234 -0.29 8.25 20.03
CA LEU A 234 -0.58 7.81 18.65
C LEU A 234 -0.37 6.30 18.50
N LEU A 235 -1.40 5.60 18.05
CA LEU A 235 -1.30 4.25 17.50
C LEU A 235 -1.29 4.32 15.98
N ALA A 236 -0.27 3.72 15.38
CA ALA A 236 -0.15 3.46 13.94
C ALA A 236 -0.15 1.96 13.69
N ASN A 237 -1.02 1.49 12.83
CA ASN A 237 -1.12 0.07 12.45
C ASN A 237 -1.51 -0.05 10.96
N PRO A 238 -0.59 0.25 10.02
CA PRO A 238 -0.82 0.03 8.59
C PRO A 238 -0.90 -1.45 8.25
N HIS A 239 -1.78 -1.77 7.31
CA HIS A 239 -1.98 -3.10 6.75
C HIS A 239 -1.55 -3.10 5.30
N PHE A 240 -0.33 -3.56 5.04
CA PHE A 240 0.28 -3.56 3.72
C PHE A 240 0.81 -4.95 3.36
N PRO A 241 1.08 -5.20 2.06
CA PRO A 241 1.73 -6.44 1.63
C PRO A 241 3.05 -6.68 2.36
N TRP A 242 3.32 -7.95 2.71
CA TRP A 242 4.54 -8.33 3.42
C TRP A 242 5.77 -8.45 2.50
N ASN A 243 5.56 -8.33 1.18
CA ASN A 243 6.59 -8.38 0.16
C ASN A 243 6.40 -7.25 -0.86
N GLY A 244 7.44 -6.98 -1.66
CA GLY A 244 7.39 -6.03 -2.76
C GLY A 244 7.53 -4.56 -2.36
N ALA A 245 7.11 -3.67 -3.25
CA ALA A 245 7.33 -2.22 -3.16
C ALA A 245 6.65 -1.53 -1.96
N MET A 246 5.75 -2.22 -1.26
CA MET A 246 5.02 -1.67 -0.11
C MET A 246 5.51 -2.22 1.23
N ARG A 247 6.63 -2.96 1.25
CA ARG A 247 7.24 -3.51 2.45
C ARG A 247 7.98 -2.42 3.21
N PHE A 248 7.47 -1.99 4.36
CA PHE A 248 8.13 -1.00 5.23
C PHE A 248 9.53 -1.47 5.70
N TYR A 249 10.38 -0.48 5.92
CA TYR A 249 11.70 -0.62 6.52
C TYR A 249 11.83 0.37 7.67
N GLN A 250 12.17 -0.10 8.86
CA GLN A 250 12.30 0.71 10.06
C GLN A 250 13.67 1.39 10.10
N MET A 251 13.71 2.69 10.45
CA MET A 251 14.96 3.45 10.55
C MET A 251 14.80 4.69 11.44
N HIS A 252 15.91 5.18 11.97
CA HIS A 252 16.04 6.45 12.69
C HIS A 252 17.02 7.37 11.95
N LEU A 253 16.62 8.60 11.66
CA LEU A 253 17.32 9.56 10.84
C LEU A 253 17.68 10.81 11.65
N THR A 254 18.96 11.16 11.70
CA THR A 254 19.43 12.33 12.46
C THR A 254 20.35 13.22 11.61
N ILE A 255 19.99 14.49 11.46
CA ILE A 255 20.89 15.59 11.09
C ILE A 255 20.90 16.55 12.27
N PRO A 256 22.02 16.66 13.01
CA PRO A 256 22.07 17.43 14.26
C PRO A 256 21.53 18.86 14.10
N GLY A 257 20.60 19.24 14.97
CA GLY A 257 19.96 20.56 14.96
C GLY A 257 18.90 20.79 13.86
N ARG A 258 18.64 19.81 12.96
CA ARG A 258 17.67 19.97 11.85
C ARG A 258 16.66 18.84 11.73
N LEU A 259 17.07 17.61 11.96
CA LEU A 259 16.24 16.43 11.79
C LEU A 259 16.56 15.40 12.87
N ASP A 260 15.53 14.86 13.51
CA ASP A 260 15.67 13.75 14.46
C ASP A 260 14.33 12.98 14.50
N VAL A 261 14.20 11.96 13.66
CA VAL A 261 12.94 11.24 13.45
C VAL A 261 13.18 9.74 13.31
N MET A 262 12.31 8.96 13.94
CA MET A 262 12.31 7.51 13.88
C MET A 262 10.96 6.99 13.38
N GLY A 263 10.98 5.90 12.61
CA GLY A 263 9.77 5.29 12.12
C GLY A 263 10.04 4.31 10.99
N ALA A 264 9.15 4.26 10.02
CA ALA A 264 9.25 3.36 8.88
C ALA A 264 9.08 4.09 7.55
N SER A 265 9.74 3.57 6.52
CA SER A 265 9.70 4.07 5.15
C SER A 265 9.40 2.95 4.16
N LEU A 266 8.82 3.30 3.03
CA LEU A 266 8.66 2.40 1.89
C LEU A 266 9.97 2.29 1.09
N PRO A 267 10.19 1.19 0.33
CA PRO A 267 11.42 0.94 -0.41
C PRO A 267 11.81 2.08 -1.34
N GLY A 268 13.08 2.47 -1.28
CA GLY A 268 13.64 3.52 -2.14
C GLY A 268 13.32 4.96 -1.74
N LEU A 269 12.55 5.20 -0.67
CA LEU A 269 12.24 6.54 -0.18
C LEU A 269 13.21 6.96 0.93
N PRO A 270 13.96 8.06 0.79
CA PRO A 270 14.93 8.52 1.79
C PRO A 270 14.28 9.41 2.89
N VAL A 271 13.07 9.06 3.32
CA VAL A 271 12.26 9.83 4.29
C VAL A 271 11.49 8.87 5.19
N VAL A 272 11.07 9.31 6.37
CA VAL A 272 10.17 8.55 7.24
C VAL A 272 8.72 8.85 6.84
N ASN A 273 7.99 7.83 6.38
CA ASN A 273 6.58 7.97 6.02
C ASN A 273 5.68 7.99 7.26
N ILE A 274 5.86 7.03 8.16
CA ILE A 274 5.13 6.89 9.43
C ILE A 274 6.16 6.91 10.54
N GLY A 275 6.01 7.80 11.53
CA GLY A 275 7.04 7.90 12.53
C GLY A 275 6.75 8.90 13.64
N PHE A 276 7.80 9.24 14.36
CA PHE A 276 7.77 10.19 15.46
C PHE A 276 9.10 10.96 15.59
N SER A 277 9.01 12.13 16.17
CA SER A 277 10.11 12.95 16.64
C SER A 277 10.06 13.06 18.16
N ARG A 278 10.85 13.99 18.72
CA ARG A 278 10.82 14.29 20.15
C ARG A 278 9.44 14.73 20.64
N HIS A 279 8.67 15.46 19.83
CA HIS A 279 7.46 16.18 20.25
C HIS A 279 6.19 15.79 19.50
N LEU A 280 6.32 15.04 18.40
CA LEU A 280 5.25 14.75 17.46
C LEU A 280 5.32 13.30 17.00
N ALA A 281 4.16 12.65 16.86
CA ALA A 281 4.02 11.37 16.14
C ALA A 281 2.96 11.50 15.05
N TRP A 282 3.19 10.83 13.91
CA TRP A 282 2.26 10.83 12.77
C TRP A 282 2.16 9.46 12.12
N THR A 283 1.04 9.24 11.48
CA THR A 283 0.76 8.03 10.68
C THR A 283 -0.17 8.36 9.52
N HIS A 284 -0.32 7.38 8.64
CA HIS A 284 -1.24 7.43 7.52
C HIS A 284 -2.19 6.25 7.52
N THR A 285 -3.41 6.47 7.00
CA THR A 285 -4.36 5.40 6.64
C THR A 285 -4.76 5.58 5.18
N VAL A 286 -4.96 4.50 4.43
CA VAL A 286 -5.49 4.59 3.07
C VAL A 286 -6.85 5.28 3.13
N ASP A 287 -7.05 6.31 2.32
CA ASP A 287 -8.27 7.09 2.29
C ASP A 287 -9.33 6.50 1.34
N THR A 288 -10.49 7.15 1.29
CA THR A 288 -11.63 6.77 0.43
C THR A 288 -11.90 7.78 -0.68
N SER A 289 -11.03 8.77 -0.83
CA SER A 289 -11.17 9.80 -1.87
C SER A 289 -10.93 9.22 -3.26
N SER A 290 -11.48 9.86 -4.26
CA SER A 290 -11.18 9.54 -5.65
C SER A 290 -9.91 10.28 -6.07
N HIS A 291 -8.86 9.56 -6.48
CA HIS A 291 -7.61 10.16 -6.96
C HIS A 291 -7.54 10.28 -8.47
N PHE A 292 -8.54 9.77 -9.15
CA PHE A 292 -8.70 9.81 -10.61
C PHE A 292 -10.16 10.03 -10.98
N THR A 293 -10.39 10.39 -12.26
CA THR A 293 -11.69 10.32 -12.91
C THR A 293 -11.55 9.64 -14.26
N LEU A 294 -12.59 8.90 -14.64
CA LEU A 294 -12.74 8.40 -16.01
C LEU A 294 -13.45 9.46 -16.85
N TYR A 295 -13.13 9.51 -18.13
CA TYR A 295 -13.83 10.33 -19.13
C TYR A 295 -14.35 9.46 -20.25
N ARG A 296 -15.68 9.42 -20.44
CA ARG A 296 -16.28 8.81 -21.62
C ARG A 296 -16.09 9.75 -22.81
N LEU A 297 -15.35 9.33 -23.79
CA LEU A 297 -15.10 10.06 -25.03
C LEU A 297 -16.14 9.66 -26.07
N ALA A 298 -16.83 10.64 -26.68
CA ALA A 298 -17.58 10.42 -27.89
C ALA A 298 -16.60 10.41 -29.07
N LEU A 299 -16.54 9.33 -29.84
CA LEU A 299 -15.61 9.20 -30.95
C LEU A 299 -16.13 9.85 -32.23
N ASP A 300 -15.23 10.29 -33.11
CA ASP A 300 -15.57 10.80 -34.42
C ASP A 300 -16.12 9.63 -35.27
N PRO A 301 -17.33 9.73 -35.83
CA PRO A 301 -17.91 8.67 -36.65
C PRO A 301 -17.06 8.26 -37.88
N LYS A 302 -16.16 9.14 -38.32
CA LYS A 302 -15.28 8.91 -39.49
C LYS A 302 -13.98 8.20 -39.12
N ASP A 303 -13.49 8.36 -37.87
CA ASP A 303 -12.21 7.79 -37.42
C ASP A 303 -12.25 7.50 -35.91
N PRO A 304 -12.28 6.23 -35.47
CA PRO A 304 -12.31 5.85 -34.05
C PRO A 304 -11.01 6.17 -33.28
N ARG A 305 -10.00 6.70 -33.93
CA ARG A 305 -8.79 7.27 -33.30
C ARG A 305 -8.90 8.78 -33.08
N ARG A 306 -10.08 9.34 -33.27
CA ARG A 306 -10.40 10.74 -32.99
C ARG A 306 -11.61 10.82 -32.08
N TYR A 307 -11.66 11.83 -31.24
CA TYR A 307 -12.76 12.06 -30.31
C TYR A 307 -13.24 13.51 -30.35
N LEU A 308 -14.47 13.73 -29.91
CA LEU A 308 -15.14 15.02 -29.96
C LEU A 308 -15.09 15.72 -28.59
N VAL A 309 -14.69 17.00 -28.60
CA VAL A 309 -14.84 17.92 -27.47
C VAL A 309 -15.45 19.22 -27.98
N ASP A 310 -16.58 19.61 -27.44
CA ASP A 310 -17.37 20.80 -27.86
C ASP A 310 -17.61 20.83 -29.38
N GLY A 311 -17.89 19.66 -29.97
CA GLY A 311 -18.10 19.47 -31.40
C GLY A 311 -16.83 19.50 -32.26
N ARG A 312 -15.63 19.64 -31.68
CA ARG A 312 -14.34 19.61 -32.39
C ARG A 312 -13.75 18.20 -32.34
N SER A 313 -13.30 17.70 -33.50
CA SER A 313 -12.63 16.41 -33.62
C SER A 313 -11.13 16.56 -33.30
N LEU A 314 -10.68 15.90 -32.26
CA LEU A 314 -9.29 15.87 -31.78
C LEU A 314 -8.67 14.48 -32.02
N PRO A 315 -7.39 14.37 -32.43
CA PRO A 315 -6.74 13.05 -32.55
C PRO A 315 -6.38 12.49 -31.18
N LEU A 316 -6.40 11.18 -31.02
CA LEU A 316 -5.71 10.50 -29.94
C LEU A 316 -4.20 10.59 -30.18
N GLU A 317 -3.43 10.88 -29.14
CA GLU A 317 -1.97 10.83 -29.17
C GLU A 317 -1.51 9.38 -29.03
N GLU A 318 -0.54 8.95 -29.86
CA GLU A 318 0.09 7.63 -29.78
C GLU A 318 1.45 7.74 -29.09
N LYS A 319 1.66 7.03 -27.99
CA LYS A 319 2.95 6.88 -27.31
C LYS A 319 3.47 5.47 -27.54
N SER A 320 4.57 5.34 -28.27
CA SER A 320 5.21 4.04 -28.49
C SER A 320 6.15 3.71 -27.33
N VAL A 321 6.08 2.49 -26.85
CA VAL A 321 7.01 1.89 -25.90
C VAL A 321 7.61 0.62 -26.48
N ALA A 322 8.87 0.32 -26.17
CA ALA A 322 9.58 -0.84 -26.66
C ALA A 322 10.16 -1.63 -25.50
N ILE A 323 9.81 -2.91 -25.41
CA ILE A 323 10.16 -3.82 -24.35
C ILE A 323 11.05 -4.94 -24.87
N GLU A 324 12.14 -5.25 -24.17
CA GLU A 324 12.96 -6.41 -24.45
C GLU A 324 12.40 -7.64 -23.71
N VAL A 325 12.15 -8.69 -24.45
CA VAL A 325 11.55 -9.93 -23.93
C VAL A 325 12.51 -11.09 -24.15
N ARG A 326 12.79 -11.84 -23.10
CA ARG A 326 13.58 -13.08 -23.18
C ARG A 326 12.67 -14.24 -23.61
N GLY A 327 13.00 -14.83 -24.75
CA GLY A 327 12.36 -16.04 -25.23
C GLY A 327 12.81 -17.31 -24.49
N ALA A 328 12.11 -18.40 -24.73
CA ALA A 328 12.45 -19.72 -24.16
C ALA A 328 13.85 -20.21 -24.57
N ASP A 329 14.34 -19.76 -25.74
CA ASP A 329 15.69 -20.04 -26.23
C ASP A 329 16.79 -19.15 -25.59
N GLY A 330 16.40 -18.29 -24.66
CA GLY A 330 17.28 -17.34 -23.94
C GLY A 330 17.64 -16.08 -24.74
N LYS A 331 17.20 -15.94 -26.01
CA LYS A 331 17.45 -14.77 -26.83
C LYS A 331 16.49 -13.64 -26.47
N LEU A 332 16.97 -12.40 -26.63
CA LEU A 332 16.16 -11.20 -26.48
C LEU A 332 15.50 -10.84 -27.82
N SER A 333 14.22 -10.57 -27.76
CA SER A 333 13.44 -9.96 -28.85
C SER A 333 12.87 -8.63 -28.38
N ARG A 334 12.54 -7.74 -29.33
CA ARG A 334 11.94 -6.44 -29.04
C ARG A 334 10.45 -6.47 -29.39
N VAL A 335 9.61 -6.13 -28.43
CA VAL A 335 8.16 -5.97 -28.61
C VAL A 335 7.83 -4.49 -28.54
N GLU A 336 7.14 -3.97 -29.53
CA GLU A 336 6.66 -2.59 -29.55
C GLU A 336 5.18 -2.57 -29.24
N HIS A 337 4.77 -1.61 -28.39
CA HIS A 337 3.38 -1.39 -28.01
C HIS A 337 3.04 0.09 -28.08
N LYS A 338 1.80 0.41 -28.48
CA LYS A 338 1.29 1.78 -28.55
C LYS A 338 0.28 2.02 -27.44
N VAL A 339 0.51 3.03 -26.62
CA VAL A 339 -0.45 3.54 -25.64
C VAL A 339 -1.13 4.76 -26.24
N TYR A 340 -2.45 4.79 -26.21
CA TYR A 340 -3.26 5.88 -26.76
C TYR A 340 -3.71 6.82 -25.65
N GLN A 341 -3.65 8.12 -25.90
CA GLN A 341 -3.98 9.16 -24.93
C GLN A 341 -4.92 10.22 -25.51
N SER A 342 -5.80 10.73 -24.68
CA SER A 342 -6.59 11.93 -24.95
C SER A 342 -6.03 13.12 -24.14
N ILE A 343 -6.65 14.30 -24.27
CA ILE A 343 -6.34 15.45 -23.39
C ILE A 343 -6.62 15.16 -21.90
N TYR A 344 -7.39 14.13 -21.59
CA TYR A 344 -7.72 13.72 -20.23
C TYR A 344 -6.75 12.65 -19.68
N GLY A 345 -5.91 12.04 -20.51
CA GLY A 345 -4.97 10.99 -20.12
C GLY A 345 -5.08 9.72 -20.97
N PRO A 346 -4.43 8.62 -20.56
CA PRO A 346 -4.40 7.38 -21.29
C PRO A 346 -5.78 6.74 -21.41
N LEU A 347 -6.02 6.04 -22.53
CA LEU A 347 -7.19 5.22 -22.71
C LEU A 347 -7.05 3.94 -21.89
N VAL A 348 -8.19 3.47 -21.38
CA VAL A 348 -8.32 2.21 -20.64
C VAL A 348 -9.47 1.40 -21.23
N VAL A 349 -9.27 0.09 -21.38
CA VAL A 349 -10.29 -0.84 -21.86
C VAL A 349 -10.54 -1.89 -20.80
N TRP A 350 -11.81 -1.97 -20.40
CA TRP A 350 -12.31 -2.99 -19.48
C TRP A 350 -13.52 -3.63 -20.14
N PRO A 351 -13.37 -4.79 -20.77
CA PRO A 351 -14.42 -5.40 -21.59
C PRO A 351 -15.76 -5.53 -20.87
N GLY A 352 -16.82 -5.06 -21.52
CA GLY A 352 -18.17 -5.05 -20.97
C GLY A 352 -18.50 -3.91 -20.02
N LYS A 353 -17.50 -3.09 -19.64
CA LYS A 353 -17.71 -1.90 -18.80
C LYS A 353 -17.14 -0.61 -19.40
N LEU A 354 -15.91 -0.67 -19.89
CA LEU A 354 -15.18 0.45 -20.47
C LEU A 354 -14.66 0.03 -21.85
N ASP A 355 -15.57 -0.16 -22.77
CA ASP A 355 -15.22 -0.63 -24.09
C ASP A 355 -14.68 0.51 -24.98
N TRP A 356 -13.69 0.21 -25.82
CA TRP A 356 -13.34 1.03 -26.96
C TRP A 356 -13.99 0.44 -28.21
N ASN A 357 -15.09 1.06 -28.66
CA ASN A 357 -15.84 0.69 -29.85
C ASN A 357 -15.81 1.82 -30.91
N ARG A 358 -16.72 1.80 -31.88
CA ARG A 358 -16.75 2.81 -32.95
C ARG A 358 -17.34 4.16 -32.50
N SER A 359 -18.08 4.20 -31.39
CA SER A 359 -18.77 5.39 -30.92
C SER A 359 -18.20 5.98 -29.65
N GLU A 360 -17.55 5.19 -28.82
CA GLU A 360 -17.02 5.64 -27.52
C GLU A 360 -15.74 4.91 -27.13
N ALA A 361 -14.98 5.58 -26.27
CA ALA A 361 -13.81 5.07 -25.55
C ALA A 361 -13.74 5.72 -24.17
N TYR A 362 -12.85 5.24 -23.30
CA TYR A 362 -12.68 5.77 -21.95
C TYR A 362 -11.24 6.17 -21.70
N ALA A 363 -11.03 7.40 -21.23
CA ALA A 363 -9.75 7.90 -20.78
C ALA A 363 -9.72 8.01 -19.26
N LEU A 364 -8.55 7.78 -18.64
CA LEU A 364 -8.36 7.92 -17.21
C LEU A 364 -7.44 9.11 -16.93
N ARG A 365 -7.91 10.04 -16.07
CA ARG A 365 -7.11 11.14 -15.56
C ARG A 365 -6.78 10.91 -14.10
N ASP A 366 -5.49 10.83 -13.78
CA ASP A 366 -4.96 10.58 -12.42
C ASP A 366 -4.29 11.85 -11.89
N ALA A 367 -4.74 12.33 -10.74
CA ALA A 367 -4.24 13.55 -10.12
C ALA A 367 -2.80 13.41 -9.60
N ASN A 368 -2.37 12.19 -9.31
CA ASN A 368 -1.03 11.91 -8.83
C ASN A 368 0.04 11.79 -9.95
N LEU A 369 -0.35 11.68 -11.22
CA LEU A 369 0.63 11.68 -12.32
C LEU A 369 1.48 12.96 -12.36
N GLU A 370 0.89 14.09 -11.95
CA GLU A 370 1.54 15.41 -11.90
C GLU A 370 2.01 15.78 -10.47
N ASN A 371 1.85 14.90 -9.49
CA ASN A 371 2.25 15.16 -8.10
C ASN A 371 3.76 14.97 -7.90
N THR A 372 4.54 15.99 -8.21
CA THR A 372 6.00 15.98 -7.99
C THR A 372 6.42 16.30 -6.56
N ARG A 373 5.48 16.61 -5.66
CA ARG A 373 5.72 17.17 -4.31
C ARG A 373 5.83 16.11 -3.22
N VAL A 374 5.56 14.86 -3.51
CA VAL A 374 5.40 13.78 -2.51
C VAL A 374 6.64 13.58 -1.63
N LEU A 375 7.85 13.55 -2.20
CA LEU A 375 9.10 13.40 -1.41
C LEU A 375 9.35 14.62 -0.53
N GLN A 376 9.15 15.82 -1.08
CA GLN A 376 9.24 17.06 -0.32
C GLN A 376 8.19 17.10 0.80
N GLN A 377 6.98 16.57 0.56
CA GLN A 377 5.92 16.52 1.55
C GLN A 377 6.33 15.70 2.77
N TRP A 378 6.80 14.46 2.59
CA TRP A 378 7.25 13.65 3.73
C TRP A 378 8.51 14.22 4.38
N TYR A 379 9.47 14.74 3.59
CA TYR A 379 10.62 15.40 4.17
C TYR A 379 10.23 16.64 5.01
N SER A 380 9.21 17.38 4.57
CA SER A 380 8.65 18.50 5.32
C SER A 380 7.95 18.04 6.63
N ILE A 381 7.17 16.96 6.57
CA ILE A 381 6.55 16.34 7.75
C ILE A 381 7.62 15.90 8.74
N ASN A 382 8.72 15.31 8.28
CA ASN A 382 9.83 14.88 9.14
C ASN A 382 10.49 16.05 9.92
N GLN A 383 10.28 17.28 9.48
CA GLN A 383 10.78 18.49 10.13
C GLN A 383 9.74 19.23 10.98
N ALA A 384 8.51 18.69 11.05
CA ALA A 384 7.44 19.34 11.81
C ALA A 384 7.70 19.29 13.31
N SER A 385 7.47 20.41 14.00
CA SER A 385 7.68 20.56 15.43
C SER A 385 6.51 20.06 16.29
N ASP A 386 5.30 20.19 15.80
CA ASP A 386 4.05 19.89 16.48
C ASP A 386 2.91 19.66 15.48
N VAL A 387 1.72 19.33 15.97
CA VAL A 387 0.52 19.09 15.15
C VAL A 387 0.14 20.30 14.31
N ALA A 388 0.25 21.51 14.82
CA ALA A 388 -0.12 22.72 14.08
C ALA A 388 0.88 23.01 12.95
N ASP A 389 2.16 22.79 13.16
CA ASP A 389 3.20 22.92 12.14
C ASP A 389 3.05 21.83 11.06
N LEU A 390 2.79 20.58 11.46
CA LEU A 390 2.52 19.49 10.52
C LEU A 390 1.34 19.84 9.62
N ARG A 391 0.22 20.30 10.19
CA ARG A 391 -0.95 20.74 9.44
C ARG A 391 -0.60 21.80 8.39
N ARG A 392 0.07 22.89 8.79
CA ARG A 392 0.47 23.96 7.86
C ARG A 392 1.33 23.44 6.70
N ARG A 393 2.29 22.54 6.99
CA ARG A 393 3.19 21.94 5.99
C ARG A 393 2.46 21.08 5.00
N VAL A 394 1.47 20.29 5.46
CA VAL A 394 0.67 19.42 4.60
C VAL A 394 -0.27 20.26 3.72
N GLU A 395 -0.97 21.24 4.30
CA GLU A 395 -1.86 22.14 3.56
C GLU A 395 -1.11 22.97 2.50
N ALA A 396 0.11 23.43 2.80
CA ALA A 396 0.90 24.24 1.87
C ALA A 396 1.42 23.46 0.66
N LEU A 397 1.80 22.19 0.83
CA LEU A 397 2.40 21.39 -0.23
C LEU A 397 1.37 20.53 -0.97
N GLN A 398 0.33 20.04 -0.32
CA GLN A 398 -0.66 19.13 -0.88
C GLN A 398 -0.01 18.00 -1.70
N GLY A 399 1.01 17.36 -1.13
CA GLY A 399 1.80 16.30 -1.80
C GLY A 399 1.45 14.89 -1.35
N ILE A 400 0.56 14.70 -0.36
CA ILE A 400 0.11 13.37 0.10
C ILE A 400 -0.71 12.69 -0.99
N PRO A 401 -0.34 11.48 -1.44
CA PRO A 401 -0.93 10.93 -2.66
C PRO A 401 -2.35 10.35 -2.50
N TRP A 402 -2.58 9.42 -1.55
CA TRP A 402 -3.83 8.64 -1.43
C TRP A 402 -4.06 8.12 0.00
N VAL A 403 -3.61 8.89 0.99
CA VAL A 403 -3.76 8.52 2.40
C VAL A 403 -4.22 9.70 3.25
N ASN A 404 -4.96 9.40 4.31
CA ASN A 404 -5.19 10.31 5.42
C ASN A 404 -3.91 10.51 6.23
N THR A 405 -3.83 11.60 6.99
CA THR A 405 -2.78 11.83 7.99
C THR A 405 -3.42 11.97 9.37
N LEU A 406 -2.95 11.18 10.34
CA LEU A 406 -3.29 11.34 11.75
C LEU A 406 -2.02 11.67 12.53
N ALA A 407 -2.15 12.53 13.55
CA ALA A 407 -1.01 12.94 14.37
C ALA A 407 -1.43 13.24 15.80
N ALA A 408 -0.47 13.07 16.73
CA ALA A 408 -0.59 13.53 18.11
C ALA A 408 0.74 14.16 18.57
N ASP A 409 0.67 15.17 19.45
CA ASP A 409 1.85 15.83 19.98
C ASP A 409 1.91 15.82 21.53
N GLU A 410 3.07 16.19 22.06
CA GLU A 410 3.30 16.27 23.51
C GLU A 410 2.39 17.29 24.23
N GLN A 411 1.76 18.21 23.48
CA GLN A 411 0.83 19.22 24.01
C GLN A 411 -0.59 18.66 24.13
N GLY A 412 -0.81 17.42 23.69
CA GLY A 412 -2.10 16.73 23.77
C GLY A 412 -3.10 17.14 22.69
N ASN A 413 -2.61 17.55 21.53
CA ASN A 413 -3.43 17.72 20.34
C ASN A 413 -3.55 16.38 19.57
N ALA A 414 -4.73 16.12 19.03
CA ALA A 414 -5.03 14.99 18.16
C ALA A 414 -5.60 15.51 16.83
N LEU A 415 -4.95 15.18 15.72
CA LEU A 415 -5.28 15.68 14.38
C LEU A 415 -5.66 14.54 13.44
N TYR A 416 -6.71 14.76 12.67
CA TYR A 416 -7.03 14.01 11.44
C TYR A 416 -7.06 14.99 10.26
N MET A 417 -6.47 14.57 9.14
CA MET A 417 -6.54 15.28 7.87
C MET A 417 -6.74 14.29 6.72
N ASN A 418 -7.68 14.58 5.81
CA ASN A 418 -7.68 14.02 4.46
C ASN A 418 -7.22 15.13 3.51
N GLN A 419 -5.92 15.33 3.42
CA GLN A 419 -5.27 16.35 2.57
C GLN A 419 -4.50 15.67 1.42
N SER A 420 -5.07 14.59 0.90
CA SER A 420 -4.54 13.88 -0.25
C SER A 420 -4.84 14.61 -1.56
N VAL A 421 -4.14 14.20 -2.63
CA VAL A 421 -4.31 14.79 -3.97
C VAL A 421 -5.60 14.27 -4.61
N VAL A 422 -6.65 15.07 -4.60
CA VAL A 422 -8.00 14.72 -5.08
C VAL A 422 -8.38 15.63 -6.25
N PRO A 423 -8.94 15.08 -7.36
CA PRO A 423 -9.47 15.88 -8.47
C PRO A 423 -10.47 16.95 -8.01
N TYR A 424 -10.41 18.11 -8.63
CA TYR A 424 -11.36 19.19 -8.38
C TYR A 424 -12.35 19.33 -9.53
N LEU A 425 -13.61 19.07 -9.24
CA LEU A 425 -14.73 19.48 -10.08
C LEU A 425 -15.67 20.31 -9.21
N LYS A 426 -16.07 21.49 -9.70
CA LYS A 426 -17.02 22.34 -8.97
C LYS A 426 -18.29 21.56 -8.66
N PRO A 427 -18.79 21.58 -7.41
CA PRO A 427 -19.92 20.74 -6.99
C PRO A 427 -21.17 20.89 -7.86
N GLU A 428 -21.45 22.10 -8.37
CA GLU A 428 -22.58 22.38 -9.24
C GLU A 428 -22.50 21.71 -10.62
N LEU A 429 -21.31 21.31 -11.07
CA LEU A 429 -21.09 20.62 -12.35
C LEU A 429 -21.23 19.10 -12.23
N ILE A 430 -21.05 18.54 -11.03
CA ILE A 430 -21.05 17.07 -10.84
C ILE A 430 -22.32 16.41 -11.36
N PRO A 431 -23.55 16.92 -11.06
CA PRO A 431 -24.78 16.28 -11.53
C PRO A 431 -24.92 16.23 -13.06
N ALA A 432 -24.42 17.27 -13.76
CA ALA A 432 -24.48 17.34 -15.22
C ALA A 432 -23.37 16.54 -15.91
N CYS A 433 -22.23 16.39 -15.26
CA CYS A 433 -21.04 15.79 -15.83
C CYS A 433 -20.88 14.29 -15.49
N ALA A 434 -21.41 13.84 -14.37
CA ALA A 434 -21.27 12.45 -13.94
C ALA A 434 -22.02 11.47 -14.86
N ILE A 435 -21.50 10.26 -14.98
CA ILE A 435 -22.15 9.13 -15.64
C ILE A 435 -22.73 8.23 -14.54
N PRO A 436 -24.05 8.32 -14.25
CA PRO A 436 -24.63 7.73 -13.05
C PRO A 436 -24.40 6.21 -12.92
N GLN A 437 -24.46 5.47 -14.04
CA GLN A 437 -24.27 4.02 -14.06
C GLN A 437 -22.87 3.62 -13.55
N LEU A 438 -21.81 4.29 -14.04
CA LEU A 438 -20.45 4.01 -13.63
C LEU A 438 -20.16 4.49 -12.20
N VAL A 439 -20.75 5.63 -11.82
CA VAL A 439 -20.62 6.16 -10.45
C VAL A 439 -21.28 5.22 -9.43
N ALA A 440 -22.42 4.63 -9.76
CA ALA A 440 -23.08 3.62 -8.91
C ALA A 440 -22.21 2.37 -8.70
N GLU A 441 -21.37 2.02 -9.68
CA GLU A 441 -20.40 0.94 -9.58
C GLU A 441 -19.05 1.35 -8.91
N GLY A 442 -18.98 2.58 -8.39
CA GLY A 442 -17.81 3.12 -7.71
C GLY A 442 -16.71 3.61 -8.65
N LEU A 443 -17.04 3.87 -9.92
CA LEU A 443 -16.14 4.46 -10.91
C LEU A 443 -16.51 5.94 -11.11
N PRO A 444 -15.64 6.90 -10.70
CA PRO A 444 -15.91 8.33 -10.87
C PRO A 444 -15.76 8.74 -12.34
N ALA A 445 -16.84 8.57 -13.13
CA ALA A 445 -16.83 8.79 -14.57
C ALA A 445 -17.58 10.06 -14.97
N LEU A 446 -17.00 10.81 -15.92
CA LEU A 446 -17.46 12.11 -16.41
C LEU A 446 -17.66 12.10 -17.94
N GLN A 447 -18.44 13.06 -18.44
CA GLN A 447 -18.66 13.28 -19.87
C GLN A 447 -17.43 13.96 -20.49
N GLY A 448 -16.71 13.27 -21.39
CA GLY A 448 -15.50 13.81 -22.03
C GLY A 448 -15.76 14.72 -23.24
N GLN A 449 -16.98 14.71 -23.80
CA GLN A 449 -17.32 15.57 -24.95
C GLN A 449 -17.67 17.02 -24.57
N ASP A 450 -17.85 17.30 -23.29
CA ASP A 450 -18.14 18.65 -22.78
C ASP A 450 -16.93 19.16 -21.97
N SER A 451 -16.27 20.20 -22.46
CA SER A 451 -15.09 20.77 -21.79
C SER A 451 -15.37 21.32 -20.40
N ARG A 452 -16.62 21.65 -20.06
CA ARG A 452 -17.01 22.10 -18.72
C ARG A 452 -16.86 20.99 -17.68
N CYS A 453 -16.89 19.72 -18.12
CA CYS A 453 -16.68 18.55 -17.28
C CYS A 453 -15.20 18.21 -17.03
N ALA A 454 -14.27 18.95 -17.66
CA ALA A 454 -12.85 18.87 -17.29
C ALA A 454 -12.62 19.36 -15.85
N TRP A 455 -11.56 18.88 -15.21
CA TRP A 455 -11.24 19.33 -13.86
C TRP A 455 -11.13 20.85 -13.78
N SER A 456 -11.82 21.41 -12.81
CA SER A 456 -11.83 22.85 -12.53
C SER A 456 -10.45 23.28 -12.01
N ARG A 457 -10.14 24.56 -12.13
CA ARG A 457 -8.91 25.16 -11.60
C ARG A 457 -9.24 26.10 -10.46
N ASP A 458 -8.49 26.00 -9.37
CA ASP A 458 -8.53 26.93 -8.25
C ASP A 458 -7.09 27.42 -7.99
N PRO A 459 -6.85 28.75 -7.97
CA PRO A 459 -5.52 29.29 -7.73
C PRO A 459 -4.95 29.01 -6.33
N ALA A 460 -5.79 28.64 -5.37
CA ALA A 460 -5.38 28.25 -4.02
C ALA A 460 -4.85 26.81 -3.92
N ALA A 461 -5.07 25.98 -4.96
CA ALA A 461 -4.55 24.63 -4.99
C ALA A 461 -3.07 24.59 -5.40
N ALA A 462 -2.29 23.71 -4.78
CA ALA A 462 -0.86 23.57 -5.07
C ALA A 462 -0.57 22.98 -6.47
N GLN A 463 -1.58 22.42 -7.14
CA GLN A 463 -1.52 21.86 -8.47
C GLN A 463 -2.81 22.20 -9.21
N ALA A 464 -2.74 22.48 -10.51
CA ALA A 464 -3.93 22.73 -11.32
C ALA A 464 -4.81 21.47 -11.38
N GLY A 465 -6.12 21.65 -11.15
CA GLY A 465 -7.09 20.55 -11.27
C GLY A 465 -7.26 19.68 -10.03
N ILE A 466 -6.61 20.01 -8.91
CA ILE A 466 -6.87 19.36 -7.62
C ILE A 466 -7.69 20.25 -6.69
N THR A 467 -8.35 19.61 -5.73
CA THR A 467 -9.15 20.28 -4.70
C THR A 467 -8.25 21.09 -3.78
N PRO A 468 -8.52 22.40 -3.55
CA PRO A 468 -7.70 23.20 -2.65
C PRO A 468 -7.78 22.72 -1.20
N ALA A 469 -6.69 22.90 -0.44
CA ALA A 469 -6.56 22.43 0.95
C ALA A 469 -7.73 22.84 1.86
N ALA A 470 -8.23 24.06 1.69
CA ALA A 470 -9.34 24.60 2.48
C ALA A 470 -10.68 23.87 2.28
N GLN A 471 -10.82 23.10 1.17
CA GLN A 471 -12.03 22.33 0.85
C GLN A 471 -11.88 20.83 1.18
N LEU A 472 -10.79 20.44 1.83
CA LEU A 472 -10.50 19.08 2.24
C LEU A 472 -10.73 18.88 3.74
N PRO A 473 -11.12 17.67 4.19
CA PRO A 473 -11.45 17.41 5.59
C PRO A 473 -10.25 17.60 6.54
N VAL A 474 -10.45 18.31 7.63
CA VAL A 474 -9.51 18.47 8.75
C VAL A 474 -10.29 18.49 10.06
N LEU A 475 -9.81 17.76 11.06
CA LEU A 475 -10.37 17.74 12.40
C LEU A 475 -9.25 17.77 13.44
N LEU A 476 -9.20 18.82 14.25
CA LEU A 476 -8.32 18.97 15.40
C LEU A 476 -9.13 18.81 16.70
N ARG A 477 -8.70 17.90 17.56
CA ARG A 477 -9.37 17.55 18.81
C ARG A 477 -8.41 17.53 19.99
N ARG A 478 -9.00 17.53 21.19
CA ARG A 478 -8.27 17.30 22.46
C ARG A 478 -8.69 15.97 23.10
N ASP A 479 -9.78 15.35 22.63
CA ASP A 479 -10.21 14.02 23.05
C ASP A 479 -9.55 12.93 22.18
N PHE A 480 -10.06 12.63 21.00
CA PHE A 480 -9.45 11.66 20.08
C PHE A 480 -9.88 11.90 18.63
N VAL A 481 -9.12 11.32 17.70
CA VAL A 481 -9.52 11.05 16.32
C VAL A 481 -9.09 9.63 15.94
N GLN A 482 -9.86 8.97 15.07
CA GLN A 482 -9.54 7.63 14.58
C GLN A 482 -9.86 7.49 13.09
N ASN A 483 -9.20 6.56 12.41
CA ASN A 483 -9.58 6.11 11.07
C ASN A 483 -9.17 4.65 10.86
N SER A 484 -10.06 3.86 10.26
CA SER A 484 -9.81 2.46 9.87
C SER A 484 -10.16 2.23 8.39
N ASN A 485 -9.81 3.20 7.53
CA ASN A 485 -10.06 3.27 6.09
C ASN A 485 -11.53 3.59 5.72
N ASP A 486 -12.25 4.20 6.63
CA ASP A 486 -13.56 4.77 6.35
C ASP A 486 -13.41 6.22 5.85
N SER A 487 -14.52 6.80 5.36
CA SER A 487 -14.56 8.20 5.00
C SER A 487 -14.29 9.11 6.22
N ALA A 488 -14.03 10.37 5.96
CA ALA A 488 -13.80 11.36 7.02
C ALA A 488 -14.99 11.53 7.99
N TRP A 489 -16.18 11.12 7.61
CA TRP A 489 -17.45 11.40 8.28
C TRP A 489 -17.41 11.20 9.80
N LEU A 490 -17.11 9.99 10.26
CA LEU A 490 -17.15 9.62 11.69
C LEU A 490 -15.76 9.38 12.29
N THR A 491 -14.78 10.17 11.86
CA THR A 491 -13.44 10.20 12.49
C THR A 491 -13.53 10.49 13.99
N ASN A 492 -14.47 11.35 14.41
CA ASN A 492 -14.96 11.49 15.77
C ASN A 492 -16.46 11.73 15.73
N PRO A 493 -17.28 10.84 16.34
CA PRO A 493 -18.75 10.98 16.30
C PRO A 493 -19.30 12.24 16.97
N ALA A 494 -18.56 12.86 17.90
CA ALA A 494 -18.97 14.14 18.52
C ALA A 494 -18.76 15.35 17.59
N SER A 495 -18.05 15.17 16.48
CA SER A 495 -17.79 16.21 15.48
C SER A 495 -17.75 15.61 14.07
N PRO A 496 -18.88 15.15 13.53
CA PRO A 496 -18.94 14.55 12.20
C PRO A 496 -18.50 15.53 11.10
N LEU A 497 -17.68 15.03 10.17
CA LEU A 497 -17.20 15.79 9.02
C LEU A 497 -18.12 15.53 7.82
N GLN A 498 -18.88 16.54 7.39
CA GLN A 498 -19.94 16.44 6.38
C GLN A 498 -19.87 17.56 5.34
N GLY A 499 -20.59 17.40 4.21
CA GLY A 499 -20.75 18.44 3.20
C GLY A 499 -19.57 18.59 2.23
N PHE A 500 -18.71 17.59 2.12
CA PHE A 500 -17.61 17.58 1.14
C PHE A 500 -18.07 17.11 -0.24
N SER A 501 -17.28 17.45 -1.27
CA SER A 501 -17.49 16.88 -2.61
C SER A 501 -17.50 15.34 -2.56
N PRO A 502 -18.37 14.67 -3.33
CA PRO A 502 -18.38 13.20 -3.43
C PRO A 502 -17.04 12.58 -3.88
N LEU A 503 -16.17 13.36 -4.55
CA LEU A 503 -14.82 12.94 -4.92
C LEU A 503 -13.88 12.93 -3.70
N VAL A 504 -14.18 13.75 -2.68
CA VAL A 504 -13.36 13.90 -1.46
C VAL A 504 -13.82 12.95 -0.37
N SER A 505 -15.08 13.05 0.05
CA SER A 505 -15.60 12.23 1.15
C SER A 505 -17.11 12.05 1.02
N GLN A 506 -17.58 10.85 1.31
CA GLN A 506 -19.00 10.50 1.30
C GLN A 506 -19.42 9.93 2.65
N GLU A 507 -20.63 10.24 3.08
CA GLU A 507 -21.24 9.71 4.29
C GLU A 507 -21.73 8.27 4.01
N LYS A 508 -20.84 7.28 4.19
CA LYS A 508 -21.12 5.86 3.95
C LYS A 508 -21.11 5.08 5.26
N PRO A 509 -21.75 3.90 5.29
CA PRO A 509 -21.63 2.97 6.42
C PRO A 509 -20.17 2.76 6.78
N ILE A 510 -19.85 2.87 8.09
CA ILE A 510 -18.50 2.61 8.59
C ILE A 510 -18.28 1.11 8.77
N GLY A 511 -17.07 0.68 8.49
CA GLY A 511 -16.68 -0.72 8.59
C GLY A 511 -16.59 -1.26 10.02
N PRO A 512 -16.59 -2.59 10.19
CA PRO A 512 -16.54 -3.22 11.53
C PRO A 512 -15.30 -2.83 12.35
N ARG A 513 -14.12 -2.57 11.72
CA ARG A 513 -12.91 -2.12 12.43
C ARG A 513 -13.09 -0.72 13.03
N ALA A 514 -13.68 0.21 12.28
CA ALA A 514 -13.97 1.56 12.80
C ALA A 514 -15.02 1.51 13.92
N ARG A 515 -16.06 0.69 13.77
CA ARG A 515 -17.08 0.47 14.83
C ARG A 515 -16.45 -0.12 16.10
N TYR A 516 -15.57 -1.11 15.96
CA TYR A 516 -14.80 -1.64 17.09
C TYR A 516 -13.95 -0.55 17.75
N ALA A 517 -13.18 0.22 16.97
CA ALA A 517 -12.36 1.29 17.52
C ALA A 517 -13.21 2.32 18.27
N LEU A 518 -14.30 2.80 17.68
CA LEU A 518 -15.20 3.78 18.31
C LEU A 518 -15.85 3.23 19.57
N SER A 519 -16.25 1.96 19.61
CA SER A 519 -16.79 1.33 20.81
C SER A 519 -15.80 1.31 21.99
N ARG A 520 -14.50 1.22 21.69
CA ARG A 520 -13.41 1.23 22.69
C ARG A 520 -13.00 2.66 23.09
N LEU A 521 -13.18 3.64 22.20
CA LEU A 521 -12.81 5.03 22.43
C LEU A 521 -13.92 5.87 23.08
N GLN A 522 -15.16 5.43 23.01
CA GLN A 522 -16.29 6.12 23.65
C GLN A 522 -16.19 6.09 25.18
N GLY A 523 -16.91 7.01 25.83
CA GLY A 523 -16.94 7.15 27.27
C GLY A 523 -16.02 8.25 27.77
N LYS A 524 -15.91 8.40 29.10
CA LYS A 524 -15.17 9.49 29.76
C LYS A 524 -13.92 9.01 30.49
N GLN A 525 -13.69 7.70 30.56
CA GLN A 525 -12.52 7.17 31.25
C GLN A 525 -11.23 7.52 30.51
N PRO A 526 -10.16 7.88 31.22
CA PRO A 526 -8.87 8.10 30.60
C PRO A 526 -8.37 6.85 29.87
N LEU A 527 -7.73 7.06 28.72
CA LEU A 527 -7.13 6.01 27.90
C LEU A 527 -5.64 5.88 28.23
N GLU A 528 -5.19 4.67 28.46
CA GLU A 528 -3.79 4.34 28.62
C GLU A 528 -3.20 3.77 27.32
N ALA A 529 -1.88 3.86 27.15
CA ALA A 529 -1.19 3.23 26.03
C ALA A 529 -1.49 1.72 25.91
N LYS A 530 -1.63 1.03 27.05
CA LYS A 530 -1.99 -0.38 27.12
C LYS A 530 -3.36 -0.66 26.48
N THR A 531 -4.33 0.22 26.67
CA THR A 531 -5.67 0.09 26.02
C THR A 531 -5.54 0.07 24.50
N LEU A 532 -4.72 0.94 23.92
CA LEU A 532 -4.50 0.97 22.47
C LEU A 532 -3.72 -0.27 21.99
N GLU A 533 -2.76 -0.76 22.77
CA GLU A 533 -2.03 -2.00 22.48
C GLU A 533 -2.99 -3.21 22.50
N GLU A 534 -3.85 -3.31 23.50
CA GLU A 534 -4.84 -4.38 23.64
C GLU A 534 -5.86 -4.39 22.49
N MET A 535 -6.23 -3.23 21.92
CA MET A 535 -7.11 -3.18 20.74
C MET A 535 -6.53 -3.95 19.55
N VAL A 536 -5.21 -3.94 19.38
CA VAL A 536 -4.53 -4.68 18.31
C VAL A 536 -4.32 -6.14 18.73
N THR A 537 -3.84 -6.39 19.96
CA THR A 537 -3.39 -7.72 20.39
C THR A 537 -4.53 -8.65 20.82
N ALA A 538 -5.72 -8.14 21.12
CA ALA A 538 -6.89 -8.96 21.46
C ALA A 538 -7.36 -9.85 20.30
N ASN A 539 -7.06 -9.49 19.05
CA ASN A 539 -7.51 -10.20 17.84
C ASN A 539 -9.02 -10.50 17.83
N HIS A 540 -9.81 -9.63 18.47
CA HIS A 540 -11.26 -9.79 18.59
C HIS A 540 -11.96 -9.66 17.23
N VAL A 541 -12.90 -10.54 16.94
CA VAL A 541 -13.70 -10.56 15.71
C VAL A 541 -15.01 -9.82 15.96
N PHE A 542 -15.02 -8.51 15.77
CA PHE A 542 -16.15 -7.63 16.12
C PHE A 542 -17.48 -8.03 15.45
N SER A 543 -17.46 -8.49 14.19
CA SER A 543 -18.67 -8.96 13.51
C SER A 543 -19.32 -10.17 14.19
N ALA A 544 -18.56 -10.94 14.98
CA ALA A 544 -19.15 -12.04 15.75
C ALA A 544 -20.12 -11.52 16.83
N ASP A 545 -19.86 -10.37 17.42
CA ASP A 545 -20.77 -9.77 18.41
C ASP A 545 -22.10 -9.38 17.79
N GLN A 546 -22.11 -9.10 16.49
CA GLN A 546 -23.28 -8.64 15.75
C GLN A 546 -24.20 -9.78 15.31
N VAL A 547 -23.65 -10.92 14.90
CA VAL A 547 -24.42 -11.98 14.24
C VAL A 547 -24.37 -13.34 14.95
N LEU A 548 -23.32 -13.66 15.73
CA LEU A 548 -23.15 -14.97 16.33
C LEU A 548 -24.27 -15.35 17.33
N PRO A 549 -24.83 -14.44 18.15
CA PRO A 549 -25.95 -14.79 19.03
C PRO A 549 -27.15 -15.32 18.27
N ASP A 550 -27.49 -14.75 17.14
CA ASP A 550 -28.60 -15.18 16.29
C ASP A 550 -28.27 -16.46 15.53
N LEU A 551 -27.04 -16.59 15.04
CA LEU A 551 -26.55 -17.79 14.38
C LEU A 551 -26.60 -19.00 15.31
N LEU A 552 -26.23 -18.86 16.59
CA LEU A 552 -26.30 -19.90 17.58
C LEU A 552 -27.76 -20.26 17.94
N ARG A 553 -28.72 -19.33 17.85
CA ARG A 553 -30.14 -19.65 17.95
C ARG A 553 -30.60 -20.59 16.85
N LEU A 554 -30.20 -20.31 15.61
CA LEU A 554 -30.49 -21.15 14.46
C LEU A 554 -29.85 -22.54 14.61
N CYS A 555 -28.73 -22.66 15.28
CA CYS A 555 -28.02 -23.91 15.55
C CYS A 555 -28.74 -24.85 16.55
N ARG A 556 -29.61 -24.33 17.43
CA ARG A 556 -30.23 -25.14 18.53
C ARG A 556 -31.03 -26.32 18.01
N ASP A 557 -31.62 -26.20 16.84
CA ASP A 557 -32.48 -27.23 16.22
C ASP A 557 -31.67 -28.24 15.37
N ASN A 558 -30.36 -28.11 15.32
CA ASN A 558 -29.47 -28.97 14.54
C ASN A 558 -28.56 -29.80 15.43
N GLN A 559 -29.14 -30.81 16.04
CA GLN A 559 -28.40 -31.83 16.78
C GLN A 559 -28.19 -33.07 15.91
N GLY A 560 -26.92 -33.43 15.66
CA GLY A 560 -26.55 -34.58 14.80
C GLY A 560 -25.06 -34.64 14.54
N GLU A 561 -24.63 -35.58 13.70
CA GLU A 561 -23.22 -35.79 13.34
C GLU A 561 -22.87 -35.24 11.95
N ASN A 562 -23.74 -34.47 11.33
CA ASN A 562 -23.48 -33.86 10.01
C ASN A 562 -22.56 -32.65 10.08
N SER A 563 -22.08 -32.17 8.92
CA SER A 563 -21.17 -31.00 8.82
C SER A 563 -21.74 -29.74 9.48
N LEU A 564 -23.05 -29.51 9.36
CA LEU A 564 -23.72 -28.37 9.96
C LEU A 564 -23.70 -28.45 11.51
N ALA A 565 -23.90 -29.63 12.08
CA ALA A 565 -23.84 -29.82 13.54
C ALA A 565 -22.42 -29.59 14.07
N ARG A 566 -21.40 -30.06 13.35
CA ARG A 566 -19.99 -29.77 13.68
C ARG A 566 -19.70 -28.27 13.64
N ALA A 567 -20.14 -27.57 12.58
CA ALA A 567 -20.00 -26.12 12.48
C ALA A 567 -20.67 -25.39 13.65
N CYS A 568 -21.89 -25.79 14.02
CA CYS A 568 -22.62 -25.23 15.15
C CYS A 568 -21.89 -25.47 16.49
N ALA A 569 -21.34 -26.67 16.70
CA ALA A 569 -20.55 -26.98 17.90
C ALA A 569 -19.25 -26.14 17.95
N ALA A 570 -18.55 -26.02 16.84
CA ALA A 570 -17.35 -25.22 16.78
C ALA A 570 -17.61 -23.72 17.02
N LEU A 571 -18.70 -23.18 16.45
CA LEU A 571 -19.13 -21.79 16.67
C LEU A 571 -19.55 -21.54 18.14
N ALA A 572 -20.19 -22.50 18.78
CA ALA A 572 -20.61 -22.35 20.16
C ALA A 572 -19.43 -22.36 21.15
N GLN A 573 -18.36 -23.06 20.84
CA GLN A 573 -17.13 -23.13 21.66
C GLN A 573 -16.11 -22.05 21.36
N TRP A 574 -16.31 -21.28 20.26
CA TRP A 574 -15.36 -20.30 19.81
C TRP A 574 -15.33 -19.04 20.71
N ASP A 575 -14.14 -18.59 21.06
CA ASP A 575 -13.85 -17.42 21.89
C ASP A 575 -14.08 -16.05 21.20
N ARG A 576 -14.58 -16.04 19.95
CA ARG A 576 -14.74 -14.86 19.09
C ARG A 576 -13.42 -14.14 18.80
N GLY A 577 -12.33 -14.85 18.88
CA GLY A 577 -10.99 -14.37 18.62
C GLY A 577 -10.36 -15.00 17.37
N ALA A 578 -9.29 -14.36 16.89
CA ALA A 578 -8.38 -14.88 15.88
C ALA A 578 -6.96 -15.03 16.49
N ASN A 579 -6.89 -15.50 17.74
CA ASN A 579 -5.66 -15.82 18.44
C ASN A 579 -5.09 -17.16 17.98
N LEU A 580 -3.82 -17.43 18.30
CA LEU A 580 -3.18 -18.69 17.88
C LEU A 580 -3.90 -19.93 18.43
N ASP A 581 -4.47 -19.82 19.61
CA ASP A 581 -5.21 -20.87 20.30
C ASP A 581 -6.73 -20.85 20.06
N SER A 582 -7.25 -19.85 19.33
CA SER A 582 -8.66 -19.82 18.93
C SER A 582 -9.01 -21.04 18.09
N GLY A 583 -10.17 -21.66 18.41
CA GLY A 583 -10.62 -22.88 17.74
C GLY A 583 -11.11 -22.67 16.30
N SER A 584 -11.46 -23.78 15.64
CA SER A 584 -11.94 -23.80 14.25
C SER A 584 -13.24 -23.02 14.02
N GLY A 585 -13.94 -22.57 15.05
CA GLY A 585 -15.12 -21.71 14.94
C GLY A 585 -14.88 -20.45 14.12
N PHE A 586 -13.67 -19.87 14.17
CA PHE A 586 -13.32 -18.71 13.32
C PHE A 586 -13.35 -19.07 11.84
N VAL A 587 -12.90 -20.24 11.43
CA VAL A 587 -12.91 -20.68 10.03
C VAL A 587 -14.34 -20.80 9.51
N TYR A 588 -15.23 -21.46 10.29
CA TYR A 588 -16.65 -21.57 9.94
C TYR A 588 -17.31 -20.19 9.87
N PHE A 589 -16.99 -19.30 10.83
CA PHE A 589 -17.52 -17.95 10.85
C PHE A 589 -17.12 -17.13 9.62
N GLN A 590 -15.84 -17.17 9.21
CA GLN A 590 -15.37 -16.48 8.01
C GLN A 590 -16.12 -16.95 6.75
N ARG A 591 -16.26 -18.28 6.56
CA ARG A 591 -16.96 -18.85 5.41
C ARG A 591 -18.45 -18.51 5.39
N PHE A 592 -19.05 -18.49 6.58
CA PHE A 592 -20.43 -18.04 6.74
C PHE A 592 -20.59 -16.56 6.39
N MET A 593 -19.77 -15.68 6.94
CA MET A 593 -19.88 -14.23 6.72
C MET A 593 -19.67 -13.82 5.28
N GLN A 594 -18.81 -14.50 4.52
CA GLN A 594 -18.65 -14.28 3.08
C GLN A 594 -19.97 -14.47 2.31
N ARG A 595 -20.74 -15.51 2.66
CA ARG A 595 -22.05 -15.80 2.07
C ARG A 595 -23.16 -14.90 2.63
N PHE A 596 -23.10 -14.62 3.92
CA PHE A 596 -24.07 -13.74 4.58
C PHE A 596 -24.06 -12.32 3.98
N ALA A 597 -22.91 -11.82 3.57
CA ALA A 597 -22.75 -10.52 2.93
C ALA A 597 -23.46 -10.42 1.55
N GLU A 598 -23.75 -11.56 0.91
CA GLU A 598 -24.45 -11.62 -0.38
C GLU A 598 -25.98 -11.75 -0.23
N LEU A 599 -26.49 -11.89 1.00
CA LEU A 599 -27.92 -12.06 1.27
C LEU A 599 -28.62 -10.72 1.42
N ASP A 600 -29.57 -10.45 0.54
CA ASP A 600 -30.40 -9.26 0.61
C ASP A 600 -31.31 -9.26 1.83
N GLY A 601 -31.38 -8.14 2.54
CA GLY A 601 -32.27 -7.97 3.68
C GLY A 601 -31.96 -8.89 4.87
N ALA A 602 -30.76 -9.47 4.95
CA ALA A 602 -30.39 -10.44 5.99
C ALA A 602 -30.22 -9.79 7.37
N TRP A 603 -29.92 -8.51 7.44
CA TRP A 603 -29.79 -7.80 8.72
C TRP A 603 -31.16 -7.56 9.37
N LYS A 604 -31.26 -7.84 10.68
CA LYS A 604 -32.45 -7.53 11.49
C LYS A 604 -32.62 -6.02 11.60
N GLU A 605 -31.56 -5.32 11.95
CA GLU A 605 -31.44 -3.87 11.92
C GLU A 605 -30.42 -3.51 10.84
N PRO A 606 -30.87 -3.08 9.65
CA PRO A 606 -29.96 -2.62 8.59
C PRO A 606 -29.28 -1.31 9.01
N PHE A 607 -28.27 -0.89 8.24
CA PHE A 607 -27.59 0.36 8.51
C PHE A 607 -28.56 1.55 8.60
N ASP A 608 -28.43 2.31 9.69
CA ASP A 608 -29.19 3.51 9.97
C ASP A 608 -28.22 4.67 10.24
N ALA A 609 -28.26 5.70 9.38
CA ALA A 609 -27.40 6.87 9.50
C ALA A 609 -27.63 7.68 10.80
N GLN A 610 -28.73 7.49 11.49
CA GLN A 610 -29.00 8.09 12.82
C GLN A 610 -28.33 7.28 13.96
N ARG A 611 -28.02 6.00 13.72
CA ARG A 611 -27.34 5.09 14.66
C ARG A 611 -26.17 4.35 13.99
N PRO A 612 -25.23 5.08 13.40
CA PRO A 612 -24.20 4.49 12.53
C PRO A 612 -23.21 3.60 13.29
N LEU A 613 -23.10 3.75 14.61
CA LEU A 613 -22.21 2.93 15.44
C LEU A 613 -22.87 1.62 15.89
N ASP A 614 -24.21 1.60 16.02
CA ASP A 614 -24.95 0.44 16.52
C ASP A 614 -25.44 -0.46 15.38
N THR A 615 -25.53 0.07 14.16
CA THR A 615 -26.07 -0.64 12.99
C THR A 615 -25.02 -0.82 11.88
N PRO A 616 -25.14 -1.91 11.08
CA PRO A 616 -26.15 -2.96 11.11
C PRO A 616 -25.98 -3.91 12.30
N GLN A 617 -27.07 -4.57 12.73
CA GLN A 617 -27.06 -5.47 13.89
C GLN A 617 -28.06 -6.62 13.75
N GLY A 618 -27.68 -7.82 14.18
CA GLY A 618 -28.51 -9.01 14.27
C GLY A 618 -28.90 -9.62 12.92
N ILE A 619 -29.38 -10.86 12.93
CA ILE A 619 -29.89 -11.57 11.75
C ILE A 619 -31.43 -11.58 11.80
N ALA A 620 -32.09 -11.29 10.68
CA ALA A 620 -33.56 -11.24 10.57
C ALA A 620 -34.19 -12.65 10.52
N LEU A 621 -33.96 -13.48 11.54
CA LEU A 621 -34.49 -14.86 11.64
C LEU A 621 -36.01 -14.94 11.78
N ASP A 622 -36.66 -13.85 12.13
CA ASP A 622 -38.13 -13.69 12.14
C ASP A 622 -38.75 -13.67 10.75
N ARG A 623 -37.94 -13.50 9.70
CA ARG A 623 -38.33 -13.60 8.29
C ARG A 623 -38.04 -15.02 7.78
N PRO A 624 -39.05 -15.87 7.48
CA PRO A 624 -38.83 -17.27 7.14
C PRO A 624 -37.89 -17.52 5.95
N GLN A 625 -37.99 -16.64 4.93
CA GLN A 625 -37.11 -16.71 3.75
C GLN A 625 -35.65 -16.44 4.14
N VAL A 626 -35.38 -15.41 4.92
CA VAL A 626 -34.03 -15.07 5.41
C VAL A 626 -33.49 -16.19 6.29
N ALA A 627 -34.29 -16.71 7.22
CA ALA A 627 -33.88 -17.82 8.08
C ALA A 627 -33.47 -19.07 7.25
N THR A 628 -34.20 -19.36 6.17
CA THR A 628 -33.85 -20.46 5.25
C THR A 628 -32.54 -20.18 4.52
N GLN A 629 -32.35 -18.99 3.96
CA GLN A 629 -31.12 -18.58 3.27
C GLN A 629 -29.89 -18.59 4.20
N VAL A 630 -30.04 -18.10 5.42
CA VAL A 630 -28.97 -18.08 6.43
C VAL A 630 -28.59 -19.50 6.85
N ARG A 631 -29.58 -20.40 7.02
CA ARG A 631 -29.33 -21.82 7.30
C ARG A 631 -28.58 -22.48 6.14
N GLN A 632 -28.95 -22.19 4.92
CA GLN A 632 -28.26 -22.72 3.74
C GLN A 632 -26.84 -22.18 3.66
N ALA A 633 -26.62 -20.87 3.86
CA ALA A 633 -25.30 -20.25 3.88
C ALA A 633 -24.36 -20.87 4.94
N LEU A 634 -24.91 -21.21 6.12
CA LEU A 634 -24.14 -21.91 7.16
C LEU A 634 -23.84 -23.36 6.79
N ALA A 635 -24.80 -24.07 6.17
CA ALA A 635 -24.60 -25.44 5.69
C ALA A 635 -23.54 -25.52 4.59
N ASP A 636 -23.57 -24.57 3.64
CA ASP A 636 -22.59 -24.47 2.56
C ASP A 636 -21.19 -24.12 3.09
N ALA A 637 -21.12 -23.23 4.08
CA ALA A 637 -19.88 -22.91 4.78
C ALA A 637 -19.30 -24.14 5.49
N ALA A 638 -20.15 -24.92 6.15
CA ALA A 638 -19.77 -26.16 6.83
C ALA A 638 -19.24 -27.21 5.85
N ALA A 639 -19.92 -27.40 4.74
CA ALA A 639 -19.50 -28.33 3.69
C ALA A 639 -18.16 -27.92 3.05
N GLU A 640 -17.92 -26.62 2.86
CA GLU A 640 -16.64 -26.12 2.33
C GLU A 640 -15.50 -26.37 3.31
N VAL A 641 -15.70 -26.12 4.61
CA VAL A 641 -14.69 -26.39 5.64
C VAL A 641 -14.37 -27.88 5.70
N GLU A 642 -15.37 -28.73 5.67
CA GLU A 642 -15.19 -30.19 5.63
C GLU A 642 -14.37 -30.62 4.40
N LYS A 643 -14.73 -30.12 3.20
CA LYS A 643 -14.01 -30.40 1.96
C LYS A 643 -12.56 -29.89 1.98
N SER A 644 -12.28 -28.84 2.76
CA SER A 644 -10.94 -28.29 2.89
C SER A 644 -9.97 -29.17 3.69
N GLY A 645 -10.48 -30.21 4.37
CA GLY A 645 -9.69 -31.16 5.17
C GLY A 645 -9.12 -30.55 6.45
N ILE A 646 -9.69 -29.44 6.94
CA ILE A 646 -9.29 -28.84 8.22
C ILE A 646 -9.77 -29.79 9.35
N PRO A 647 -8.86 -30.24 10.24
CA PRO A 647 -9.23 -31.15 11.32
C PRO A 647 -10.23 -30.52 12.30
N ASP A 648 -11.13 -31.35 12.83
CA ASP A 648 -11.96 -30.94 13.97
C ASP A 648 -11.04 -30.60 15.16
N GLY A 649 -11.25 -29.43 15.77
CA GLY A 649 -10.42 -28.94 16.87
C GLY A 649 -9.09 -28.29 16.44
N ALA A 650 -8.83 -28.08 15.17
CA ALA A 650 -7.70 -27.28 14.71
C ALA A 650 -7.74 -25.88 15.33
N ARG A 651 -6.59 -25.41 15.80
CA ARG A 651 -6.43 -24.03 16.28
C ARG A 651 -6.09 -23.12 15.11
N TRP A 652 -6.41 -21.84 15.22
CA TRP A 652 -6.12 -20.85 14.19
C TRP A 652 -4.61 -20.79 13.85
N GLY A 653 -3.75 -20.85 14.88
CA GLY A 653 -2.29 -20.88 14.71
C GLY A 653 -1.74 -22.12 14.00
N ASP A 654 -2.49 -23.22 13.94
CA ASP A 654 -2.09 -24.40 13.16
C ASP A 654 -2.34 -24.19 11.64
N LEU A 655 -3.20 -23.24 11.30
CA LEU A 655 -3.65 -22.98 9.93
C LEU A 655 -2.98 -21.76 9.30
N GLN A 656 -2.90 -20.62 10.02
CA GLN A 656 -2.37 -19.36 9.49
C GLN A 656 -0.91 -19.15 9.90
N VAL A 657 -0.01 -19.15 8.91
CA VAL A 657 1.43 -19.11 9.15
C VAL A 657 2.15 -18.16 8.19
N SER A 658 3.32 -17.71 8.60
CA SER A 658 4.32 -17.11 7.70
C SER A 658 5.50 -18.06 7.55
N THR A 659 5.76 -18.49 6.33
CA THR A 659 6.89 -19.38 6.03
C THR A 659 8.19 -18.57 5.96
N ARG A 660 9.16 -18.91 6.82
CA ARG A 660 10.47 -18.28 6.91
C ARG A 660 11.56 -19.32 6.73
N GLY A 661 12.04 -19.45 5.49
CA GLY A 661 12.93 -20.56 5.12
C GLY A 661 12.20 -21.91 5.18
N GLN A 662 12.63 -22.78 6.08
CA GLN A 662 11.98 -24.09 6.31
C GLN A 662 10.99 -24.09 7.47
N GLU A 663 10.90 -22.99 8.21
CA GLU A 663 10.05 -22.90 9.39
C GLU A 663 8.74 -22.18 9.08
N ARG A 664 7.65 -22.63 9.72
CA ARG A 664 6.34 -22.00 9.69
C ARG A 664 6.11 -21.34 11.04
N ILE A 665 6.02 -20.00 11.04
CA ILE A 665 5.72 -19.22 12.23
C ILE A 665 4.22 -18.95 12.25
N ALA A 666 3.52 -19.38 13.29
CA ALA A 666 2.08 -19.15 13.46
C ALA A 666 1.80 -17.65 13.62
N ILE A 667 0.78 -17.12 12.95
CA ILE A 667 0.47 -15.70 12.92
C ILE A 667 -0.94 -15.44 13.44
N PRO A 668 -1.10 -14.67 14.56
CA PRO A 668 -2.41 -14.27 15.07
C PRO A 668 -3.02 -13.13 14.23
N GLY A 669 -4.31 -12.88 14.38
CA GLY A 669 -5.07 -11.92 13.60
C GLY A 669 -5.86 -12.56 12.47
N GLY A 670 -6.70 -11.79 11.81
CA GLY A 670 -7.58 -12.31 10.77
C GLY A 670 -8.09 -11.22 9.84
N ASP A 671 -9.05 -11.54 8.99
CA ASP A 671 -9.57 -10.61 8.01
C ASP A 671 -10.20 -9.37 8.65
N GLY A 672 -9.71 -8.20 8.28
CA GLY A 672 -10.19 -6.91 8.77
C GLY A 672 -11.65 -6.59 8.40
N HIS A 673 -12.21 -7.24 7.38
CA HIS A 673 -13.63 -7.09 7.02
C HIS A 673 -14.58 -7.64 8.07
N PHE A 674 -14.10 -8.56 8.91
CA PHE A 674 -14.86 -9.06 10.06
C PHE A 674 -14.59 -8.26 11.34
N GLY A 675 -13.89 -7.14 11.23
CA GLY A 675 -13.61 -6.27 12.35
C GLY A 675 -12.42 -6.69 13.20
N VAL A 676 -11.56 -7.60 12.71
CA VAL A 676 -10.30 -7.91 13.38
C VAL A 676 -9.36 -6.71 13.22
N TYR A 677 -9.00 -6.08 14.34
CA TYR A 677 -8.17 -4.87 14.31
C TYR A 677 -6.73 -5.18 13.91
N ASN A 678 -6.18 -6.31 14.37
CA ASN A 678 -4.96 -6.90 13.82
C ASN A 678 -5.30 -7.62 12.49
N ALA A 679 -5.53 -6.84 11.44
CA ALA A 679 -5.92 -7.37 10.14
C ALA A 679 -4.77 -8.15 9.50
N ILE A 680 -5.03 -9.40 9.12
CA ILE A 680 -4.11 -10.29 8.43
C ILE A 680 -4.79 -10.88 7.20
N GLN A 681 -4.05 -10.90 6.11
CA GLN A 681 -4.47 -11.48 4.84
C GLN A 681 -3.60 -12.68 4.53
N SER A 682 -4.24 -13.79 4.21
CA SER A 682 -3.57 -15.04 3.88
C SER A 682 -4.19 -15.69 2.66
N VAL A 683 -3.39 -16.47 1.95
CA VAL A 683 -3.81 -17.25 0.78
C VAL A 683 -3.59 -18.73 1.04
N ARG A 684 -4.47 -19.58 0.52
CA ARG A 684 -4.32 -21.04 0.65
C ARG A 684 -3.08 -21.51 -0.11
N LYS A 685 -2.20 -22.24 0.59
CA LYS A 685 -1.00 -22.85 0.01
C LYS A 685 -0.86 -24.27 0.53
N GLY A 686 -1.41 -25.22 -0.23
CA GLY A 686 -1.45 -26.62 0.20
C GLY A 686 -2.30 -26.81 1.47
N ASP A 687 -1.64 -27.20 2.55
CA ASP A 687 -2.26 -27.56 3.85
C ASP A 687 -2.46 -26.37 4.81
N HIS A 688 -1.98 -25.17 4.46
CA HIS A 688 -2.01 -24.00 5.34
C HIS A 688 -2.48 -22.72 4.63
N LEU A 689 -2.65 -21.67 5.40
CA LEU A 689 -2.89 -20.30 4.97
C LEU A 689 -1.58 -19.51 5.12
N GLU A 690 -0.93 -19.19 3.99
CA GLU A 690 0.29 -18.38 3.99
C GLU A 690 -0.06 -16.90 4.07
N VAL A 691 0.52 -16.19 5.03
CA VAL A 691 0.31 -14.76 5.20
C VAL A 691 1.02 -13.98 4.08
N VAL A 692 0.27 -13.13 3.40
CA VAL A 692 0.76 -12.29 2.29
C VAL A 692 0.72 -10.80 2.59
N GLY A 693 -0.06 -10.37 3.60
CA GLY A 693 -0.23 -8.96 3.94
C GLY A 693 -1.00 -8.76 5.23
N GLY A 694 -1.30 -7.52 5.54
CA GLY A 694 -2.00 -7.10 6.75
C GLY A 694 -1.11 -6.24 7.65
N THR A 695 -1.31 -6.33 8.97
CA THR A 695 -0.47 -5.63 9.96
C THR A 695 0.99 -5.72 9.56
N SER A 696 1.62 -4.57 9.36
CA SER A 696 2.97 -4.46 8.79
C SER A 696 3.92 -3.74 9.74
N TYR A 697 3.81 -2.43 9.89
CA TYR A 697 4.53 -1.65 10.88
C TYR A 697 3.59 -1.22 12.00
N ILE A 698 3.86 -1.59 13.24
CA ILE A 698 3.11 -1.12 14.40
C ILE A 698 3.95 -0.09 15.13
N GLN A 699 3.33 1.03 15.51
CA GLN A 699 3.94 2.07 16.32
C GLN A 699 2.93 2.62 17.33
N LEU A 700 3.27 2.57 18.60
CA LEU A 700 2.52 3.23 19.68
C LEU A 700 3.47 4.21 20.39
N VAL A 701 3.15 5.49 20.32
CA VAL A 701 3.98 6.57 20.86
C VAL A 701 3.24 7.34 21.94
N THR A 702 3.92 7.60 23.04
CA THR A 702 3.52 8.52 24.12
C THR A 702 4.64 9.53 24.41
N PHE A 703 4.33 10.65 25.09
CA PHE A 703 5.26 11.75 25.31
C PHE A 703 5.48 12.06 26.82
N PRO A 704 6.09 11.15 27.60
CA PRO A 704 6.49 11.47 28.96
C PRO A 704 7.56 12.59 29.00
N LYS A 705 7.84 13.15 30.18
CA LYS A 705 8.78 14.31 30.35
C LYS A 705 10.18 14.00 29.82
N GLU A 706 10.62 12.77 29.89
CA GLU A 706 11.96 12.32 29.47
C GLU A 706 12.12 12.24 27.95
N GLY A 707 11.08 12.46 27.18
CA GLY A 707 11.03 12.33 25.71
C GLY A 707 10.10 11.22 25.23
N PRO A 708 10.01 10.97 23.94
CA PRO A 708 9.06 10.00 23.40
C PRO A 708 9.35 8.58 23.88
N LYS A 709 8.30 7.89 24.28
CA LYS A 709 8.33 6.45 24.57
C LYS A 709 7.54 5.75 23.49
N ALA A 710 8.24 5.02 22.66
CA ALA A 710 7.65 4.31 21.53
C ALA A 710 7.82 2.79 21.67
N ARG A 711 6.79 2.05 21.33
CA ARG A 711 6.77 0.59 21.21
C ARG A 711 6.23 0.19 19.86
N GLY A 712 6.72 -0.90 19.30
CA GLY A 712 6.26 -1.37 17.99
C GLY A 712 7.14 -2.46 17.41
N LEU A 713 6.88 -2.79 16.15
CA LEU A 713 7.67 -3.77 15.40
C LEU A 713 7.29 -3.75 13.91
N LEU A 714 8.10 -4.46 13.10
CA LEU A 714 7.73 -4.91 11.76
C LEU A 714 7.26 -6.37 11.81
N ALA A 715 5.99 -6.64 11.49
CA ALA A 715 5.43 -7.99 11.56
C ALA A 715 6.17 -9.02 10.71
N PHE A 716 6.80 -8.56 9.63
CA PHE A 716 7.57 -9.38 8.71
C PHE A 716 9.10 -9.28 8.87
N SER A 717 9.58 -8.68 9.96
CA SER A 717 11.00 -8.43 10.26
C SER A 717 11.70 -7.41 9.33
N GLN A 718 12.88 -6.96 9.70
CA GLN A 718 13.61 -5.88 9.03
C GLN A 718 14.15 -6.29 7.66
N SER A 719 14.70 -7.48 7.54
CA SER A 719 15.31 -7.97 6.31
C SER A 719 14.37 -8.88 5.50
N SER A 720 14.45 -8.76 4.17
CA SER A 720 13.84 -9.69 3.23
C SER A 720 14.79 -10.81 2.77
N ASP A 721 16.06 -10.72 3.12
CA ASP A 721 17.05 -11.74 2.75
C ASP A 721 17.07 -12.89 3.77
N PRO A 722 16.84 -14.15 3.35
CA PRO A 722 16.79 -15.30 4.25
C PRO A 722 18.14 -15.62 4.94
N ARG A 723 19.25 -15.00 4.49
CA ARG A 723 20.59 -15.12 5.10
C ARG A 723 20.79 -14.17 6.27
N SER A 724 19.91 -13.15 6.40
CA SER A 724 20.00 -12.18 7.48
C SER A 724 19.47 -12.76 8.81
N PRO A 725 20.12 -12.50 9.93
CA PRO A 725 19.56 -12.82 11.25
C PRO A 725 18.24 -12.07 11.53
N HIS A 726 18.01 -10.96 10.81
CA HIS A 726 16.82 -10.13 10.94
C HIS A 726 15.74 -10.45 9.89
N TYR A 727 15.72 -11.70 9.39
CA TYR A 727 14.71 -12.17 8.44
C TYR A 727 13.40 -12.61 9.10
N ARG A 728 13.48 -13.06 10.39
CA ARG A 728 12.33 -13.64 11.11
C ARG A 728 12.16 -13.19 12.55
N ASP A 729 13.12 -12.57 13.16
CA ASP A 729 13.20 -12.27 14.59
C ASP A 729 12.04 -11.41 15.11
N GLN A 730 11.61 -10.38 14.37
CA GLN A 730 10.42 -9.58 14.70
C GLN A 730 9.12 -10.30 14.33
N THR A 731 9.11 -11.21 13.34
CA THR A 731 7.95 -12.07 13.03
C THR A 731 7.65 -13.01 14.20
N GLU A 732 8.69 -13.51 14.87
CA GLU A 732 8.55 -14.31 16.09
C GLU A 732 8.01 -13.49 17.27
N LEU A 733 8.41 -12.21 17.40
CA LEU A 733 7.80 -11.31 18.39
C LEU A 733 6.32 -11.06 18.08
N PHE A 734 6.00 -10.82 16.81
CA PHE A 734 4.64 -10.61 16.36
C PHE A 734 3.75 -11.84 16.63
N SER A 735 4.25 -13.05 16.36
CA SER A 735 3.59 -14.32 16.70
C SER A 735 3.24 -14.41 18.18
N ARG A 736 4.13 -13.94 19.04
CA ARG A 736 3.95 -13.93 20.52
C ARG A 736 3.23 -12.68 21.02
N GLN A 737 2.79 -11.78 20.13
CA GLN A 737 2.14 -10.49 20.45
C GLN A 737 3.03 -9.59 21.34
N GLN A 738 4.35 -9.65 21.18
CA GLN A 738 5.33 -8.89 21.93
C GLN A 738 5.84 -7.72 21.09
N TRP A 739 5.71 -6.51 21.60
CA TRP A 739 6.23 -5.30 20.93
C TRP A 739 7.53 -4.87 21.61
N GLN A 740 8.53 -4.55 20.79
CA GLN A 740 9.80 -4.03 21.28
C GLN A 740 9.70 -2.54 21.66
N THR A 741 10.58 -2.09 22.56
CA THR A 741 10.82 -0.67 22.77
C THR A 741 11.67 -0.13 21.62
N LEU A 742 11.29 1.01 21.07
CA LEU A 742 12.00 1.68 19.98
C LEU A 742 12.95 2.73 20.61
N PRO A 743 14.29 2.47 20.67
CA PRO A 743 15.23 3.40 21.29
C PRO A 743 15.39 4.65 20.43
N PHE A 744 15.16 5.84 21.00
CA PHE A 744 15.21 7.12 20.31
C PHE A 744 16.40 7.99 20.73
N SER A 745 16.64 8.16 22.02
CA SER A 745 17.75 8.98 22.51
C SER A 745 19.10 8.26 22.36
N ASP A 746 20.19 9.01 22.20
CA ASP A 746 21.56 8.46 22.16
C ASP A 746 21.83 7.55 23.38
N ARG A 747 21.35 7.93 24.57
CA ARG A 747 21.47 7.10 25.77
C ARG A 747 20.78 5.74 25.63
N GLN A 748 19.60 5.69 25.06
CA GLN A 748 18.87 4.43 24.84
C GLN A 748 19.55 3.57 23.77
N ILE A 749 19.99 4.20 22.67
CA ILE A 749 20.70 3.53 21.57
C ILE A 749 22.03 2.94 22.05
N ASP A 750 22.81 3.73 22.80
CA ASP A 750 24.13 3.29 23.28
C ASP A 750 24.04 2.25 24.41
N ALA A 751 22.88 2.11 25.06
CA ALA A 751 22.63 1.09 26.07
C ALA A 751 22.15 -0.25 25.48
N ASP A 752 21.92 -0.34 24.14
CA ASP A 752 21.48 -1.58 23.52
C ASP A 752 22.59 -2.65 23.54
N PRO A 753 22.34 -3.85 24.10
CA PRO A 753 23.37 -4.88 24.23
C PRO A 753 23.80 -5.50 22.88
N GLN A 754 23.03 -5.31 21.81
CA GLN A 754 23.32 -5.81 20.46
C GLN A 754 23.87 -4.71 19.55
N LEU A 755 24.25 -3.56 20.09
CA LEU A 755 24.67 -2.38 19.35
C LEU A 755 25.88 -2.68 18.44
N GLN A 756 25.69 -2.47 17.14
CA GLN A 756 26.76 -2.48 16.13
C GLN A 756 26.99 -1.05 15.63
N ARG A 757 28.23 -0.71 15.29
CA ARG A 757 28.58 0.62 14.77
C ARG A 757 29.40 0.51 13.49
N LEU A 758 29.11 1.37 12.53
CA LEU A 758 29.86 1.51 11.29
C LEU A 758 29.88 2.98 10.87
N SER A 759 31.06 3.48 10.54
CA SER A 759 31.23 4.78 9.89
C SER A 759 31.60 4.54 8.43
N ILE A 760 30.82 5.09 7.52
CA ILE A 760 31.05 5.01 6.07
C ILE A 760 31.43 6.37 5.53
N ARG A 761 32.48 6.42 4.68
CA ARG A 761 33.00 7.67 4.08
C ARG A 761 33.51 7.41 2.66
N GLU A 762 33.28 8.35 1.74
CA GLU A 762 33.87 8.39 0.39
C GLU A 762 34.32 9.80 0.02
#